data_064ccc2ac269b737fce63a5939816ff0
#
_entry.id   064ccc2ac269b737fce63a5939816ff0
#
_cell.length_a   1.000
_cell.length_b   1.000
_cell.length_c   1.000
_cell.angle_alpha   90.00
_cell.angle_beta   90.00
_cell.angle_gamma   90.00
#
_symmetry.space_group_name_H-M   'P 1'
#
loop_
_entity.id
_entity.type
_entity.pdbx_description
1 polymer ?
#
loop_
_entity_poly.entity_id
_entity_poly.type
_entity_poly.pdbx_seq_one_letter_code
_entity_poly.pdbx_strand_id
1 'polypeptide(L)'
;MFENLFRKKSITKILEDAAKGYGDHASLNKTLGVKDLTAFGIAAIIGAGIFSTIGKASADGGPAVIFLFIFTAVACSFAAFAYAEFASMVPVSGSAYTYSYVAFGELVAWIIGWSLIMEYAVGNITVAISWSDYFTGLLSSIHIPALGIEGIHLPDWMTMDYLTAYNGHQHAQALLNAGKSFSNLDEGTRIANNAWMTAPQIGNFHVVADLPALGIIILITWLVYRGMKESKNASNAMVVVKLAVILLVLSVGVFYVDTANWHPFAPNGASGVLKGVSAVFFAYIGFDAISTTAEECKNPQKDLPRGMMWAIIICTVLYVAIALVLTGIVKYDQLAVGDPLAFVFDHINLKLMSGIIAVSAVFAMASVLLVFQMGQPRIWMSMSRDGLLPKKFSRIHPVYKTPSFATIVVGFVVAVPSLFMNLTIVTDLCSIGTLFAFVLVCAGVLVLQNKPDIQRGKFKIPYANARYIIPVVFIGAIVASFVFFKTETSAFLTNKAKVHEPISFITSLDQSELAEVQSQIRKEQAPSAIIEKNIDTEAYLNGLSAEQYQSFVERSNVSADKKFENGWSLFKHKIPMWIFFIICIVVTYYSVTKNLSLIPVLGLLCCLYMMCELGISNWIGFGIWLVIGLVVYFLYGFKHS
;
A
#
# COMPACT_ATOMS: atom_id res chain seq x y z
N MET A 1 31.62 15.66 -15.25
CA MET A 1 30.87 15.03 -14.15
C MET A 1 29.37 15.03 -14.42
N PHE A 2 28.74 16.17 -14.73
CA PHE A 2 27.30 16.25 -14.98
C PHE A 2 26.81 15.49 -16.23
N GLU A 3 27.60 15.41 -17.31
CA GLU A 3 27.22 14.68 -18.52
C GLU A 3 27.08 13.17 -18.29
N ASN A 4 27.87 12.59 -17.39
CA ASN A 4 27.80 11.16 -17.07
C ASN A 4 26.55 10.80 -16.25
N LEU A 5 25.99 11.72 -15.45
CA LEU A 5 24.79 11.47 -14.63
C LEU A 5 23.53 11.19 -15.48
N PHE A 6 23.45 11.77 -16.69
CA PHE A 6 22.31 11.63 -17.60
C PHE A 6 22.65 10.79 -18.83
N ARG A 7 23.70 9.96 -18.74
CA ARG A 7 24.08 9.01 -19.79
C ARG A 7 22.93 8.04 -20.04
N LYS A 8 22.48 7.95 -21.30
CA LYS A 8 21.39 7.08 -21.72
C LYS A 8 21.92 5.79 -22.33
N LYS A 9 21.21 4.69 -22.11
CA LYS A 9 21.43 3.45 -22.88
C LYS A 9 20.63 3.47 -24.18
N SER A 10 21.26 3.07 -25.27
CA SER A 10 20.52 2.86 -26.52
C SER A 10 19.69 1.58 -26.43
N ILE A 11 18.48 1.61 -26.99
CA ILE A 11 17.58 0.44 -27.04
C ILE A 11 18.26 -0.71 -27.75
N THR A 12 18.97 -0.44 -28.86
CA THR A 12 19.71 -1.44 -29.62
C THR A 12 20.72 -2.18 -28.77
N LYS A 13 21.52 -1.45 -27.97
CA LYS A 13 22.52 -2.05 -27.09
C LYS A 13 21.88 -2.92 -26.00
N ILE A 14 20.76 -2.48 -25.42
CA ILE A 14 20.03 -3.26 -24.41
C ILE A 14 19.50 -4.57 -25.02
N LEU A 15 18.94 -4.52 -26.24
CA LEU A 15 18.42 -5.69 -26.92
C LEU A 15 19.54 -6.64 -27.36
N GLU A 16 20.68 -6.12 -27.80
CA GLU A 16 21.88 -6.93 -28.14
C GLU A 16 22.45 -7.61 -26.89
N ASP A 17 22.56 -6.90 -25.76
CA ASP A 17 23.04 -7.44 -24.52
C ASP A 17 22.09 -8.54 -23.98
N ALA A 18 20.79 -8.33 -24.09
CA ALA A 18 19.79 -9.35 -23.75
C ALA A 18 19.84 -10.57 -24.70
N ALA A 19 20.12 -10.37 -26.01
CA ALA A 19 20.19 -11.43 -26.99
C ALA A 19 21.49 -12.27 -26.90
N LYS A 20 22.60 -11.64 -26.52
CA LYS A 20 23.91 -12.34 -26.38
C LYS A 20 23.94 -13.27 -25.17
N GLY A 21 22.94 -13.18 -24.25
CA GLY A 21 22.97 -13.89 -22.98
C GLY A 21 24.27 -13.56 -22.25
N TYR A 22 24.20 -13.05 -21.04
CA TYR A 22 25.39 -12.69 -20.28
C TYR A 22 26.19 -13.94 -19.84
N GLY A 23 27.17 -14.35 -20.65
CA GLY A 23 28.02 -15.53 -20.43
C GLY A 23 27.32 -16.85 -20.78
N ASP A 24 27.98 -18.00 -20.57
CA ASP A 24 27.54 -19.39 -20.90
C ASP A 24 26.18 -19.85 -20.36
N HIS A 25 25.24 -18.94 -20.10
CA HIS A 25 23.97 -19.21 -19.44
C HIS A 25 22.83 -19.25 -20.45
N ALA A 26 22.11 -20.38 -20.43
CA ALA A 26 20.93 -20.65 -21.22
C ALA A 26 19.91 -19.49 -21.18
N SER A 27 19.44 -19.07 -22.35
CA SER A 27 18.33 -18.12 -22.49
C SER A 27 17.09 -18.62 -21.74
N LEU A 28 16.32 -17.69 -21.15
CA LEU A 28 15.06 -18.02 -20.49
C LEU A 28 14.06 -18.60 -21.50
N ASN A 29 13.31 -19.63 -21.12
CA ASN A 29 12.35 -20.28 -21.99
C ASN A 29 11.12 -19.40 -22.22
N LYS A 30 10.86 -18.99 -23.46
CA LYS A 30 9.69 -18.19 -23.87
C LYS A 30 8.42 -19.04 -23.87
N THR A 31 7.74 -19.15 -22.75
CA THR A 31 6.56 -20.02 -22.59
C THR A 31 5.28 -19.27 -22.28
N LEU A 32 5.35 -18.00 -21.81
CA LEU A 32 4.21 -17.26 -21.30
C LEU A 32 3.40 -16.61 -22.44
N GLY A 33 2.08 -16.84 -22.43
CA GLY A 33 1.09 -16.18 -23.29
C GLY A 33 0.19 -15.25 -22.48
N VAL A 34 -0.80 -14.60 -23.14
CA VAL A 34 -1.73 -13.65 -22.50
C VAL A 34 -2.42 -14.22 -21.27
N LYS A 35 -2.90 -15.46 -21.34
CA LYS A 35 -3.60 -16.11 -20.20
C LYS A 35 -2.65 -16.30 -19.01
N ASP A 36 -1.43 -16.76 -19.27
CA ASP A 36 -0.42 -16.96 -18.22
C ASP A 36 -0.05 -15.62 -17.56
N LEU A 37 0.13 -14.56 -18.37
CA LEU A 37 0.45 -13.21 -17.89
C LEU A 37 -0.70 -12.59 -17.10
N THR A 38 -1.95 -12.79 -17.55
CA THR A 38 -3.13 -12.34 -16.81
C THR A 38 -3.22 -13.07 -15.46
N ALA A 39 -3.04 -14.39 -15.44
CA ALA A 39 -3.02 -15.17 -14.21
C ALA A 39 -1.88 -14.72 -13.28
N PHE A 40 -0.69 -14.46 -13.82
CA PHE A 40 0.44 -13.94 -13.05
C PHE A 40 0.14 -12.56 -12.45
N GLY A 41 -0.49 -11.66 -13.21
CA GLY A 41 -0.95 -10.36 -12.71
C GLY A 41 -2.00 -10.50 -11.60
N ILE A 42 -3.00 -11.34 -11.79
CA ILE A 42 -4.00 -11.66 -10.76
C ILE A 42 -3.32 -12.28 -9.52
N ALA A 43 -2.28 -13.13 -9.73
CA ALA A 43 -1.52 -13.71 -8.63
C ALA A 43 -0.81 -12.65 -7.80
N ALA A 44 -0.26 -11.63 -8.44
CA ALA A 44 0.45 -10.54 -7.80
C ALA A 44 -0.50 -9.52 -7.13
N ILE A 45 -1.62 -9.18 -7.79
CA ILE A 45 -2.57 -8.18 -7.33
C ILE A 45 -3.45 -8.70 -6.19
N ILE A 46 -4.06 -9.90 -6.32
CA ILE A 46 -4.96 -10.46 -5.30
C ILE A 46 -4.14 -11.07 -4.16
N GLY A 47 -4.00 -10.33 -3.09
CA GLY A 47 -3.26 -10.69 -1.88
C GLY A 47 -3.76 -9.90 -0.68
N ALA A 48 -2.86 -9.40 0.16
CA ALA A 48 -3.18 -8.63 1.37
C ALA A 48 -4.11 -7.44 1.10
N GLY A 49 -4.06 -6.86 -0.10
CA GLY A 49 -4.94 -5.75 -0.48
C GLY A 49 -6.42 -6.05 -0.34
N ILE A 50 -6.89 -7.21 -0.82
CA ILE A 50 -8.31 -7.58 -0.72
C ILE A 50 -8.61 -8.38 0.56
N PHE A 51 -7.67 -9.15 1.05
CA PHE A 51 -7.91 -9.96 2.23
C PHE A 51 -7.77 -9.18 3.54
N SER A 52 -6.89 -8.17 3.60
CA SER A 52 -6.57 -7.43 4.83
C SER A 52 -6.87 -5.93 4.72
N THR A 53 -6.22 -5.19 3.81
CA THR A 53 -6.29 -3.73 3.82
C THR A 53 -7.66 -3.15 3.41
N ILE A 54 -8.53 -3.95 2.74
CA ILE A 54 -9.90 -3.54 2.39
C ILE A 54 -10.74 -3.20 3.63
N GLY A 55 -10.49 -3.87 4.76
CA GLY A 55 -11.24 -3.64 6.00
C GLY A 55 -11.08 -2.21 6.47
N LYS A 56 -9.85 -1.75 6.62
CA LYS A 56 -9.56 -0.37 7.03
C LYS A 56 -10.09 0.65 6.02
N ALA A 57 -9.88 0.43 4.72
CA ALA A 57 -10.40 1.32 3.69
C ALA A 57 -11.93 1.45 3.73
N SER A 58 -12.62 0.34 4.00
CA SER A 58 -14.08 0.32 4.16
C SER A 58 -14.53 0.98 5.46
N ALA A 59 -13.80 0.83 6.56
CA ALA A 59 -14.08 1.50 7.81
C ALA A 59 -13.95 3.03 7.69
N ASP A 60 -12.92 3.52 7.01
CA ASP A 60 -12.69 4.94 6.79
C ASP A 60 -13.67 5.55 5.78
N GLY A 61 -13.93 4.87 4.65
CA GLY A 61 -14.71 5.38 3.53
C GLY A 61 -16.20 5.00 3.53
N GLY A 62 -16.58 4.02 4.33
CA GLY A 62 -17.91 3.41 4.24
C GLY A 62 -18.13 2.68 2.92
N PRO A 63 -19.39 2.42 2.54
CA PRO A 63 -19.73 1.82 1.24
C PRO A 63 -19.20 2.60 0.04
N ALA A 64 -18.99 3.92 0.17
CA ALA A 64 -18.45 4.78 -0.89
C ALA A 64 -17.00 4.46 -1.28
N VAL A 65 -16.30 3.60 -0.55
CA VAL A 65 -14.96 3.10 -0.89
C VAL A 65 -14.91 2.47 -2.30
N ILE A 66 -16.03 1.98 -2.83
CA ILE A 66 -16.12 1.46 -4.20
C ILE A 66 -15.71 2.49 -5.25
N PHE A 67 -16.04 3.76 -5.05
CA PHE A 67 -15.63 4.83 -5.97
C PHE A 67 -14.11 5.01 -5.95
N LEU A 68 -13.49 4.80 -4.79
CA LEU A 68 -12.04 4.85 -4.67
C LEU A 68 -11.39 3.67 -5.41
N PHE A 69 -11.95 2.46 -5.31
CA PHE A 69 -11.48 1.30 -6.11
C PHE A 69 -11.58 1.57 -7.61
N ILE A 70 -12.69 2.15 -8.09
CA ILE A 70 -12.87 2.51 -9.51
C ILE A 70 -11.86 3.60 -9.93
N PHE A 71 -11.72 4.66 -9.14
CA PHE A 71 -10.77 5.74 -9.41
C PHE A 71 -9.33 5.22 -9.48
N THR A 72 -8.92 4.41 -8.50
CA THR A 72 -7.59 3.81 -8.45
C THR A 72 -7.35 2.87 -9.63
N ALA A 73 -8.35 2.08 -10.03
CA ALA A 73 -8.27 1.23 -11.22
C ALA A 73 -8.03 2.03 -12.51
N VAL A 74 -8.74 3.16 -12.65
CA VAL A 74 -8.56 4.05 -13.81
C VAL A 74 -7.16 4.64 -13.80
N ALA A 75 -6.68 5.12 -12.65
CA ALA A 75 -5.32 5.65 -12.50
C ALA A 75 -4.25 4.57 -12.81
N CYS A 76 -4.40 3.37 -12.26
CA CYS A 76 -3.52 2.23 -12.56
C CYS A 76 -3.58 1.81 -14.03
N SER A 77 -4.73 1.90 -14.68
CA SER A 77 -4.86 1.61 -16.12
C SER A 77 -4.05 2.59 -16.97
N PHE A 78 -4.06 3.88 -16.64
CA PHE A 78 -3.21 4.86 -17.34
C PHE A 78 -1.71 4.55 -17.16
N ALA A 79 -1.29 4.20 -15.95
CA ALA A 79 0.08 3.76 -15.69
C ALA A 79 0.40 2.46 -16.44
N ALA A 80 -0.50 1.48 -16.44
CA ALA A 80 -0.33 0.21 -17.16
C ALA A 80 -0.18 0.40 -18.67
N PHE A 81 -0.89 1.35 -19.27
CA PHE A 81 -0.66 1.73 -20.67
C PHE A 81 0.76 2.26 -20.89
N ALA A 82 1.29 3.07 -19.97
CA ALA A 82 2.67 3.57 -20.07
C ALA A 82 3.70 2.42 -19.93
N TYR A 83 3.52 1.53 -18.97
CA TYR A 83 4.31 0.32 -18.83
C TYR A 83 4.26 -0.56 -20.08
N ALA A 84 3.07 -0.74 -20.64
CA ALA A 84 2.84 -1.53 -21.84
C ALA A 84 3.56 -0.97 -23.06
N GLU A 85 3.57 0.34 -23.27
CA GLU A 85 4.30 0.99 -24.35
C GLU A 85 5.81 0.78 -24.19
N PHE A 86 6.34 0.98 -22.97
CA PHE A 86 7.75 0.72 -22.70
C PHE A 86 8.12 -0.77 -22.86
N ALA A 87 7.33 -1.68 -22.32
CA ALA A 87 7.57 -3.13 -22.47
C ALA A 87 7.54 -3.58 -23.94
N SER A 88 6.75 -2.90 -24.77
CA SER A 88 6.73 -3.12 -26.21
C SER A 88 7.98 -2.57 -26.92
N MET A 89 8.59 -1.50 -26.40
CA MET A 89 9.82 -0.90 -26.93
C MET A 89 11.07 -1.64 -26.47
N VAL A 90 11.12 -2.01 -25.21
CA VAL A 90 12.29 -2.59 -24.54
C VAL A 90 11.84 -3.84 -23.75
N PRO A 91 11.61 -4.98 -24.43
CA PRO A 91 11.10 -6.20 -23.81
C PRO A 91 12.19 -6.96 -23.05
N VAL A 92 12.70 -6.37 -21.97
CA VAL A 92 13.70 -6.95 -21.06
C VAL A 92 13.21 -6.91 -19.62
N SER A 93 13.71 -7.79 -18.77
CA SER A 93 13.22 -8.01 -17.39
C SER A 93 13.60 -6.94 -16.37
N GLY A 94 14.07 -5.76 -16.79
CA GLY A 94 14.46 -4.67 -15.90
C GLY A 94 13.31 -3.76 -15.43
N SER A 95 12.07 -3.96 -15.93
CA SER A 95 10.90 -3.15 -15.59
C SER A 95 11.15 -1.63 -15.70
N ALA A 96 10.52 -0.83 -14.87
CA ALA A 96 10.63 0.64 -14.84
C ALA A 96 12.08 1.16 -14.73
N TYR A 97 12.98 0.42 -14.08
CA TYR A 97 14.40 0.77 -14.02
C TYR A 97 15.00 0.91 -15.42
N THR A 98 14.86 -0.11 -16.28
CA THR A 98 15.40 -0.10 -17.63
C THR A 98 14.73 0.95 -18.52
N TYR A 99 13.42 1.13 -18.39
CA TYR A 99 12.66 2.15 -19.12
C TYR A 99 13.17 3.56 -18.82
N SER A 100 13.46 3.82 -17.55
CA SER A 100 13.97 5.11 -17.10
C SER A 100 15.39 5.37 -17.55
N TYR A 101 16.22 4.34 -17.66
CA TYR A 101 17.56 4.47 -18.20
C TYR A 101 17.54 4.96 -19.66
N VAL A 102 16.59 4.47 -20.45
CA VAL A 102 16.38 4.91 -21.85
C VAL A 102 15.82 6.33 -21.91
N ALA A 103 14.84 6.64 -21.09
CA ALA A 103 14.13 7.92 -21.16
C ALA A 103 14.94 9.09 -20.59
N PHE A 104 15.44 8.95 -19.38
CA PHE A 104 16.03 10.03 -18.58
C PHE A 104 17.54 9.90 -18.36
N GLY A 105 18.10 8.69 -18.38
CA GLY A 105 19.50 8.41 -18.10
C GLY A 105 19.74 7.80 -16.73
N GLU A 106 21.01 7.65 -16.37
CA GLU A 106 21.49 6.80 -15.29
C GLU A 106 21.02 7.20 -13.90
N LEU A 107 21.11 8.48 -13.54
CA LEU A 107 20.70 8.94 -12.22
C LEU A 107 19.21 8.67 -11.94
N VAL A 108 18.35 8.97 -12.93
CA VAL A 108 16.91 8.74 -12.78
C VAL A 108 16.61 7.24 -12.78
N ALA A 109 17.32 6.45 -13.57
CA ALA A 109 17.22 4.99 -13.52
C ALA A 109 17.61 4.45 -12.14
N TRP A 110 18.69 4.96 -11.55
CA TRP A 110 19.07 4.60 -10.19
C TRP A 110 17.97 4.92 -9.17
N ILE A 111 17.44 6.15 -9.20
CA ILE A 111 16.36 6.59 -8.30
C ILE A 111 15.16 5.64 -8.40
N ILE A 112 14.75 5.27 -9.61
CA ILE A 112 13.63 4.34 -9.82
C ILE A 112 14.01 2.93 -9.37
N GLY A 113 15.19 2.43 -9.72
CA GLY A 113 15.65 1.12 -9.26
C GLY A 113 15.68 1.03 -7.73
N TRP A 114 16.12 2.10 -7.08
CA TRP A 114 16.12 2.21 -5.61
C TRP A 114 14.70 2.27 -5.03
N SER A 115 13.76 2.95 -5.70
CA SER A 115 12.35 2.95 -5.32
C SER A 115 11.71 1.58 -5.49
N LEU A 116 12.01 0.87 -6.58
CA LEU A 116 11.53 -0.50 -6.80
C LEU A 116 12.09 -1.48 -5.75
N ILE A 117 13.34 -1.30 -5.30
CA ILE A 117 13.90 -2.09 -4.19
C ILE A 117 13.04 -1.91 -2.93
N MET A 118 12.64 -0.68 -2.62
CA MET A 118 11.75 -0.40 -1.49
C MET A 118 10.37 -1.01 -1.72
N GLU A 119 9.76 -0.78 -2.87
CA GLU A 119 8.44 -1.29 -3.23
C GLU A 119 8.32 -2.80 -2.99
N TYR A 120 9.23 -3.59 -3.58
CA TYR A 120 9.21 -5.05 -3.45
C TYR A 120 9.54 -5.52 -2.04
N ALA A 121 10.48 -4.87 -1.33
CA ALA A 121 10.82 -5.23 0.04
C ALA A 121 9.65 -4.92 0.98
N VAL A 122 9.15 -3.70 0.92
CA VAL A 122 8.08 -3.22 1.80
C VAL A 122 6.76 -3.92 1.48
N GLY A 123 6.47 -4.18 0.18
CA GLY A 123 5.32 -4.98 -0.23
C GLY A 123 5.38 -6.40 0.34
N ASN A 124 6.55 -7.05 0.32
CA ASN A 124 6.74 -8.35 0.98
C ASN A 124 6.49 -8.27 2.48
N ILE A 125 6.99 -7.24 3.17
CA ILE A 125 6.78 -7.05 4.61
C ILE A 125 5.29 -6.91 4.91
N THR A 126 4.58 -6.06 4.15
CA THR A 126 3.13 -5.86 4.28
C THR A 126 2.36 -7.18 4.15
N VAL A 127 2.68 -7.95 3.12
CA VAL A 127 2.00 -9.24 2.86
C VAL A 127 2.36 -10.27 3.93
N ALA A 128 3.58 -10.26 4.48
CA ALA A 128 4.00 -11.18 5.54
C ALA A 128 3.27 -10.92 6.86
N ILE A 129 3.10 -9.64 7.23
CA ILE A 129 2.34 -9.25 8.43
C ILE A 129 0.87 -9.65 8.25
N SER A 130 0.25 -9.31 7.12
CA SER A 130 -1.13 -9.73 6.82
C SER A 130 -1.30 -11.25 6.78
N TRP A 131 -0.28 -11.97 6.30
CA TRP A 131 -0.27 -13.44 6.32
C TRP A 131 -0.24 -13.97 7.76
N SER A 132 0.53 -13.33 8.64
CA SER A 132 0.60 -13.66 10.06
C SER A 132 -0.76 -13.57 10.73
N ASP A 133 -1.52 -12.48 10.50
CA ASP A 133 -2.85 -12.26 11.05
C ASP A 133 -3.82 -13.41 10.65
N TYR A 134 -3.89 -13.73 9.35
CA TYR A 134 -4.73 -14.83 8.87
C TYR A 134 -4.26 -16.21 9.33
N PHE A 135 -2.95 -16.43 9.43
CA PHE A 135 -2.39 -17.70 9.88
C PHE A 135 -2.68 -17.93 11.37
N THR A 136 -2.53 -16.91 12.20
CA THR A 136 -2.82 -16.99 13.64
C THR A 136 -4.31 -17.12 13.90
N GLY A 137 -5.15 -16.40 13.16
CA GLY A 137 -6.61 -16.57 13.16
C GLY A 137 -7.03 -17.99 12.74
N LEU A 138 -6.38 -18.54 11.71
CA LEU A 138 -6.62 -19.93 11.29
C LEU A 138 -6.22 -20.91 12.39
N LEU A 139 -5.07 -20.74 13.04
CA LEU A 139 -4.62 -21.62 14.13
C LEU A 139 -5.59 -21.61 15.31
N SER A 140 -6.10 -20.43 15.69
CA SER A 140 -7.06 -20.27 16.77
C SER A 140 -8.42 -20.92 16.46
N SER A 141 -8.77 -21.06 15.18
CA SER A 141 -10.02 -21.68 14.73
C SER A 141 -9.96 -23.22 14.62
N ILE A 142 -8.77 -23.84 14.78
CA ILE A 142 -8.61 -25.29 14.68
C ILE A 142 -9.19 -25.97 15.94
N HIS A 143 -10.33 -26.64 15.79
CA HIS A 143 -10.93 -27.43 16.85
C HIS A 143 -10.85 -28.92 16.49
N ILE A 144 -10.06 -29.69 17.25
CA ILE A 144 -9.95 -31.15 17.10
C ILE A 144 -10.37 -31.82 18.41
N PRO A 145 -11.68 -32.07 18.60
CA PRO A 145 -12.20 -32.63 19.87
C PRO A 145 -11.56 -33.95 20.22
N ALA A 146 -11.20 -34.79 19.22
CA ALA A 146 -10.55 -36.09 19.41
C ALA A 146 -9.18 -36.00 20.08
N LEU A 147 -8.50 -34.84 20.00
CA LEU A 147 -7.20 -34.55 20.60
C LEU A 147 -7.27 -33.55 21.76
N GLY A 148 -8.46 -33.12 22.15
CA GLY A 148 -8.66 -32.09 23.18
C GLY A 148 -8.12 -30.70 22.78
N ILE A 149 -7.98 -30.42 21.48
CA ILE A 149 -7.49 -29.14 20.96
C ILE A 149 -8.68 -28.21 20.73
N GLU A 150 -8.75 -27.13 21.50
CA GLU A 150 -9.77 -26.06 21.38
C GLU A 150 -9.17 -24.76 20.82
N GLY A 151 -8.39 -24.87 19.75
CA GLY A 151 -7.62 -23.78 19.16
C GLY A 151 -6.15 -23.80 19.57
N ILE A 152 -5.29 -23.34 18.66
CA ILE A 152 -3.87 -23.12 18.93
C ILE A 152 -3.67 -21.62 19.04
N HIS A 153 -3.56 -21.13 20.27
CA HIS A 153 -3.34 -19.71 20.54
C HIS A 153 -1.86 -19.44 20.75
N LEU A 154 -1.27 -18.65 19.84
CA LEU A 154 0.06 -18.10 20.05
C LEU A 154 -0.03 -16.91 21.00
N PRO A 155 0.97 -16.67 21.86
CA PRO A 155 1.00 -15.47 22.69
C PRO A 155 0.98 -14.18 21.82
N ASP A 156 0.17 -13.19 22.20
CA ASP A 156 -0.03 -11.97 21.42
C ASP A 156 1.28 -11.21 21.13
N TRP A 157 2.26 -11.26 22.05
CA TRP A 157 3.58 -10.64 21.86
C TRP A 157 4.44 -11.30 20.78
N MET A 158 4.07 -12.52 20.31
CA MET A 158 4.75 -13.24 19.22
C MET A 158 4.07 -13.02 17.86
N THR A 159 2.92 -12.36 17.82
CA THR A 159 2.06 -12.23 16.63
C THR A 159 1.77 -10.79 16.25
N MET A 160 2.51 -9.86 16.85
CA MET A 160 2.30 -8.42 16.66
C MET A 160 3.65 -7.68 16.60
N ASP A 161 3.69 -6.54 15.94
CA ASP A 161 4.85 -5.67 15.93
C ASP A 161 4.95 -4.83 17.21
N TYR A 162 6.19 -4.43 17.53
CA TYR A 162 6.50 -3.64 18.75
C TYR A 162 5.72 -2.31 18.82
N LEU A 163 5.62 -1.59 17.68
CA LEU A 163 5.01 -0.27 17.66
C LEU A 163 3.50 -0.34 17.90
N THR A 164 2.83 -1.32 17.31
CA THR A 164 1.40 -1.58 17.53
C THR A 164 1.12 -1.92 18.99
N ALA A 165 1.92 -2.82 19.59
CA ALA A 165 1.77 -3.18 21.00
C ALA A 165 2.02 -1.99 21.93
N TYR A 166 3.08 -1.23 21.70
CA TYR A 166 3.41 -0.03 22.49
C TYR A 166 2.32 1.03 22.40
N ASN A 167 1.92 1.42 21.19
CA ASN A 167 0.90 2.44 20.98
C ASN A 167 -0.46 2.00 21.52
N GLY A 168 -0.83 0.74 21.31
CA GLY A 168 -2.07 0.18 21.84
C GLY A 168 -2.07 0.14 23.38
N HIS A 169 -0.94 -0.16 24.02
CA HIS A 169 -0.80 -0.07 25.46
C HIS A 169 -0.97 1.38 25.95
N GLN A 170 -0.28 2.35 25.34
CA GLN A 170 -0.42 3.77 25.70
C GLN A 170 -1.86 4.25 25.51
N HIS A 171 -2.49 3.86 24.41
CA HIS A 171 -3.88 4.18 24.12
C HIS A 171 -4.83 3.56 25.18
N ALA A 172 -4.65 2.28 25.48
CA ALA A 172 -5.43 1.60 26.52
C ALA A 172 -5.28 2.31 27.89
N GLN A 173 -4.05 2.66 28.27
CA GLN A 173 -3.79 3.37 29.53
C GLN A 173 -4.47 4.75 29.57
N ALA A 174 -4.40 5.51 28.46
CA ALA A 174 -5.06 6.81 28.36
C ALA A 174 -6.59 6.68 28.53
N LEU A 175 -7.22 5.70 27.85
CA LEU A 175 -8.65 5.46 27.96
C LEU A 175 -9.09 4.94 29.35
N LEU A 176 -8.30 4.06 29.96
CA LEU A 176 -8.54 3.59 31.32
C LEU A 176 -8.44 4.73 32.32
N ASN A 177 -7.43 5.60 32.19
CA ASN A 177 -7.29 6.80 33.03
C ASN A 177 -8.43 7.81 32.80
N ALA A 178 -8.95 7.85 31.54
CA ALA A 178 -10.12 8.67 31.20
C ALA A 178 -11.46 8.10 31.71
N GLY A 179 -11.44 6.97 32.43
CA GLY A 179 -12.61 6.36 33.09
C GLY A 179 -13.31 5.27 32.28
N LYS A 180 -12.79 4.89 31.10
CA LYS A 180 -13.33 3.78 30.32
C LYS A 180 -13.00 2.44 30.99
N SER A 181 -13.95 1.51 31.01
CA SER A 181 -13.70 0.14 31.50
C SER A 181 -12.89 -0.68 30.51
N PHE A 182 -12.03 -1.58 30.99
CA PHE A 182 -11.24 -2.49 30.14
C PHE A 182 -12.12 -3.34 29.22
N SER A 183 -13.29 -3.76 29.67
CA SER A 183 -14.26 -4.50 28.87
C SER A 183 -14.86 -3.72 27.70
N ASN A 184 -14.81 -2.39 27.77
CA ASN A 184 -15.37 -1.48 26.77
C ASN A 184 -14.29 -0.96 25.78
N LEU A 185 -13.03 -1.40 25.93
CA LEU A 185 -12.00 -1.15 24.94
C LEU A 185 -12.30 -1.98 23.69
N ASP A 186 -11.98 -1.42 22.51
CA ASP A 186 -12.03 -2.18 21.27
C ASP A 186 -11.06 -3.37 21.31
N GLU A 187 -11.37 -4.39 20.52
CA GLU A 187 -10.63 -5.64 20.56
C GLU A 187 -9.15 -5.46 20.19
N GLY A 188 -8.86 -4.64 19.18
CA GLY A 188 -7.48 -4.36 18.75
C GLY A 188 -6.65 -3.71 19.86
N THR A 189 -7.19 -2.70 20.55
CA THR A 189 -6.53 -2.05 21.69
C THR A 189 -6.32 -3.02 22.84
N ARG A 190 -7.28 -3.91 23.09
CA ARG A 190 -7.17 -4.91 24.16
C ARG A 190 -6.09 -5.95 23.88
N ILE A 191 -6.01 -6.46 22.64
CA ILE A 191 -4.98 -7.42 22.20
C ILE A 191 -3.60 -6.75 22.27
N ALA A 192 -3.46 -5.53 21.76
CA ALA A 192 -2.19 -4.81 21.79
C ALA A 192 -1.71 -4.51 23.21
N ASN A 193 -2.62 -4.13 24.11
CA ASN A 193 -2.30 -3.97 25.54
C ASN A 193 -1.88 -5.29 26.18
N ASN A 194 -2.55 -6.39 25.87
CA ASN A 194 -2.20 -7.73 26.36
C ASN A 194 -0.83 -8.17 25.85
N ALA A 195 -0.54 -7.96 24.56
CA ALA A 195 0.76 -8.23 23.97
C ALA A 195 1.89 -7.52 24.71
N TRP A 196 1.70 -6.23 25.02
CA TRP A 196 2.67 -5.43 25.78
C TRP A 196 2.86 -5.93 27.20
N MET A 197 1.76 -6.19 27.91
CA MET A 197 1.80 -6.60 29.32
C MET A 197 2.35 -8.02 29.54
N THR A 198 2.15 -8.92 28.57
CA THR A 198 2.59 -10.32 28.66
C THR A 198 3.95 -10.57 28.01
N ALA A 199 4.49 -9.57 27.29
CA ALA A 199 5.78 -9.70 26.62
C ALA A 199 6.92 -9.96 27.60
N PRO A 200 7.87 -10.88 27.29
CA PRO A 200 9.12 -11.02 28.03
C PRO A 200 9.90 -9.71 28.06
N GLN A 201 10.50 -9.40 29.21
CA GLN A 201 11.26 -8.19 29.41
C GLN A 201 12.75 -8.47 29.57
N ILE A 202 13.57 -7.70 28.84
CA ILE A 202 15.03 -7.70 28.99
C ILE A 202 15.43 -6.29 29.45
N GLY A 203 15.61 -6.11 30.74
CA GLY A 203 15.72 -4.77 31.34
C GLY A 203 14.43 -3.99 31.18
N ASN A 204 14.49 -2.82 30.54
CA ASN A 204 13.32 -1.99 30.23
C ASN A 204 12.72 -2.26 28.83
N PHE A 205 13.28 -3.22 28.08
CA PHE A 205 12.83 -3.52 26.73
C PHE A 205 11.86 -4.70 26.71
N HIS A 206 10.67 -4.49 26.17
CA HIS A 206 9.68 -5.54 25.94
C HIS A 206 9.99 -6.25 24.62
N VAL A 207 10.06 -7.56 24.64
CA VAL A 207 10.31 -8.36 23.45
C VAL A 207 8.99 -8.67 22.77
N VAL A 208 8.60 -7.80 21.85
CA VAL A 208 7.41 -8.00 21.00
C VAL A 208 7.88 -8.11 19.56
N ALA A 209 7.49 -9.20 18.86
CA ALA A 209 7.96 -9.45 17.50
C ALA A 209 7.01 -10.43 16.76
N ASP A 210 6.68 -10.15 15.51
CA ASP A 210 5.84 -11.01 14.67
C ASP A 210 6.64 -12.22 14.13
N LEU A 211 6.67 -13.31 14.91
CA LEU A 211 7.42 -14.51 14.55
C LEU A 211 6.82 -15.33 13.39
N PRO A 212 5.48 -15.46 13.22
CA PRO A 212 4.90 -16.06 12.03
C PRO A 212 5.28 -15.33 10.75
N ALA A 213 5.29 -13.98 10.72
CA ALA A 213 5.75 -13.21 9.57
C ALA A 213 7.22 -13.49 9.22
N LEU A 214 8.10 -13.58 10.22
CA LEU A 214 9.48 -14.03 10.03
C LEU A 214 9.54 -15.44 9.44
N GLY A 215 8.75 -16.36 9.98
CA GLY A 215 8.75 -17.76 9.58
C GLY A 215 8.37 -17.96 8.11
N ILE A 216 7.31 -17.28 7.66
CA ILE A 216 6.89 -17.39 6.24
C ILE A 216 7.93 -16.78 5.30
N ILE A 217 8.58 -15.66 5.64
CA ILE A 217 9.63 -15.07 4.81
C ILE A 217 10.84 -16.00 4.69
N ILE A 218 11.26 -16.65 5.77
CA ILE A 218 12.35 -17.65 5.73
C ILE A 218 11.96 -18.79 4.80
N LEU A 219 10.74 -19.33 4.92
CA LEU A 219 10.25 -20.43 4.08
C LEU A 219 10.22 -20.03 2.59
N ILE A 220 9.65 -18.88 2.27
CA ILE A 220 9.55 -18.38 0.89
C ILE A 220 10.94 -18.10 0.31
N THR A 221 11.83 -17.47 1.09
CA THR A 221 13.22 -17.22 0.67
C THR A 221 13.96 -18.53 0.34
N TRP A 222 13.77 -19.56 1.16
CA TRP A 222 14.34 -20.88 0.92
C TRP A 222 13.78 -21.53 -0.36
N LEU A 223 12.47 -21.42 -0.62
CA LEU A 223 11.84 -21.92 -1.83
C LEU A 223 12.37 -21.22 -3.07
N VAL A 224 12.45 -19.87 -3.04
CA VAL A 224 12.98 -19.06 -4.15
C VAL A 224 14.47 -19.38 -4.40
N TYR A 225 15.25 -19.57 -3.35
CA TYR A 225 16.66 -19.96 -3.47
C TYR A 225 16.85 -21.30 -4.22
N ARG A 226 16.02 -22.30 -3.91
CA ARG A 226 16.07 -23.62 -4.54
C ARG A 226 15.70 -23.67 -6.03
N GLY A 227 15.02 -22.61 -6.51
CA GLY A 227 14.62 -22.51 -7.92
C GLY A 227 13.23 -23.06 -8.19
N MET A 228 12.62 -22.58 -9.28
CA MET A 228 11.17 -22.53 -9.45
C MET A 228 10.62 -23.29 -10.65
N LYS A 229 11.19 -24.42 -11.08
CA LYS A 229 10.51 -25.23 -12.10
C LYS A 229 9.14 -25.75 -11.66
N GLU A 230 8.98 -25.96 -10.36
CA GLU A 230 7.73 -26.44 -9.74
C GLU A 230 6.72 -25.32 -9.45
N SER A 231 7.17 -24.07 -9.44
CA SER A 231 6.40 -22.92 -8.99
C SER A 231 5.31 -22.44 -9.97
N LYS A 232 5.48 -22.60 -11.27
CA LYS A 232 4.45 -22.16 -12.25
C LYS A 232 3.12 -22.89 -12.01
N ASN A 233 3.16 -24.19 -11.82
CA ASN A 233 1.95 -24.98 -11.61
C ASN A 233 1.33 -24.71 -10.23
N ALA A 234 2.17 -24.56 -9.19
CA ALA A 234 1.73 -24.18 -7.85
C ALA A 234 1.12 -22.77 -7.84
N SER A 235 1.77 -21.79 -8.48
CA SER A 235 1.24 -20.43 -8.61
C SER A 235 -0.10 -20.40 -9.34
N ASN A 236 -0.23 -21.10 -10.47
CA ASN A 236 -1.49 -21.16 -11.21
C ASN A 236 -2.60 -21.87 -10.40
N ALA A 237 -2.28 -22.95 -9.67
CA ALA A 237 -3.24 -23.62 -8.78
C ALA A 237 -3.70 -22.69 -7.66
N MET A 238 -2.80 -21.94 -7.03
CA MET A 238 -3.15 -20.96 -6.00
C MET A 238 -4.05 -19.84 -6.56
N VAL A 239 -3.83 -19.38 -7.80
CA VAL A 239 -4.70 -18.39 -8.45
C VAL A 239 -6.10 -18.93 -8.67
N VAL A 240 -6.23 -20.18 -9.13
CA VAL A 240 -7.55 -20.81 -9.31
C VAL A 240 -8.27 -20.94 -7.97
N VAL A 241 -7.58 -21.37 -6.92
CA VAL A 241 -8.17 -21.53 -5.57
C VAL A 241 -8.63 -20.16 -5.04
N LYS A 242 -7.80 -19.11 -5.09
CA LYS A 242 -8.20 -17.79 -4.57
C LYS A 242 -9.35 -17.15 -5.37
N LEU A 243 -9.39 -17.31 -6.69
CA LEU A 243 -10.52 -16.84 -7.50
C LEU A 243 -11.79 -17.62 -7.18
N ALA A 244 -11.70 -18.94 -7.02
CA ALA A 244 -12.85 -19.77 -6.65
C ALA A 244 -13.41 -19.36 -5.28
N VAL A 245 -12.55 -19.10 -4.29
CA VAL A 245 -12.99 -18.66 -2.96
C VAL A 245 -13.55 -17.24 -3.00
N ILE A 246 -12.97 -16.32 -3.75
CA ILE A 246 -13.55 -14.98 -3.93
C ILE A 246 -14.96 -15.05 -4.56
N LEU A 247 -15.12 -15.86 -5.60
CA LEU A 247 -16.45 -16.08 -6.23
C LEU A 247 -17.42 -16.75 -5.26
N LEU A 248 -16.94 -17.66 -4.41
CA LEU A 248 -17.75 -18.28 -3.35
C LEU A 248 -18.18 -17.24 -2.31
N VAL A 249 -17.26 -16.39 -1.86
CA VAL A 249 -17.56 -15.26 -0.94
C VAL A 249 -18.65 -14.35 -1.53
N LEU A 250 -18.54 -13.98 -2.80
CA LEU A 250 -19.54 -13.16 -3.47
C LEU A 250 -20.88 -13.90 -3.61
N SER A 251 -20.85 -15.17 -4.04
CA SER A 251 -22.06 -15.96 -4.27
C SER A 251 -22.85 -16.23 -2.99
N VAL A 252 -22.16 -16.48 -1.88
CA VAL A 252 -22.81 -16.69 -0.58
C VAL A 252 -23.12 -15.36 0.08
N GLY A 253 -22.18 -14.42 0.09
CA GLY A 253 -22.31 -13.15 0.81
C GLY A 253 -23.46 -12.29 0.31
N VAL A 254 -23.78 -12.31 -0.98
CA VAL A 254 -24.88 -11.51 -1.55
C VAL A 254 -26.24 -11.80 -0.88
N PHE A 255 -26.48 -13.01 -0.38
CA PHE A 255 -27.73 -13.38 0.29
C PHE A 255 -27.85 -12.83 1.72
N TYR A 256 -26.74 -12.35 2.30
CA TYR A 256 -26.68 -11.79 3.66
C TYR A 256 -26.53 -10.27 3.66
N VAL A 257 -26.56 -9.64 2.49
CA VAL A 257 -26.47 -8.17 2.36
C VAL A 257 -27.75 -7.54 2.89
N ASP A 258 -27.60 -6.66 3.87
CA ASP A 258 -28.63 -5.74 4.32
C ASP A 258 -28.32 -4.33 3.75
N THR A 259 -29.17 -3.84 2.87
CA THR A 259 -29.02 -2.52 2.25
C THR A 259 -29.10 -1.36 3.26
N ALA A 260 -29.64 -1.59 4.46
CA ALA A 260 -29.64 -0.61 5.54
C ALA A 260 -28.20 -0.26 6.00
N ASN A 261 -27.27 -1.21 5.91
CA ASN A 261 -25.85 -0.99 6.24
C ASN A 261 -25.16 -0.01 5.28
N TRP A 262 -25.72 0.23 4.10
CA TRP A 262 -25.19 1.21 3.15
C TRP A 262 -25.69 2.65 3.43
N HIS A 263 -26.42 2.87 4.52
CA HIS A 263 -26.88 4.21 4.92
C HIS A 263 -26.24 4.63 6.26
N PRO A 264 -25.49 5.77 6.28
CA PRO A 264 -25.16 6.66 5.15
C PRO A 264 -24.10 6.06 4.22
N PHE A 265 -24.22 6.28 2.90
CA PHE A 265 -23.34 5.68 1.90
C PHE A 265 -21.89 6.18 2.01
N ALA A 266 -21.69 7.45 2.35
CA ALA A 266 -20.39 8.08 2.61
C ALA A 266 -20.41 8.73 4.01
N PRO A 267 -20.28 7.95 5.10
CA PRO A 267 -20.45 8.43 6.47
C PRO A 267 -19.45 9.53 6.84
N ASN A 268 -18.21 9.42 6.37
CA ASN A 268 -17.13 10.36 6.64
C ASN A 268 -16.86 11.33 5.48
N GLY A 269 -17.82 11.43 4.53
CA GLY A 269 -17.71 12.28 3.34
C GLY A 269 -16.56 11.88 2.41
N ALA A 270 -16.22 12.78 1.49
CA ALA A 270 -15.12 12.54 0.54
C ALA A 270 -13.75 12.38 1.22
N SER A 271 -13.53 13.10 2.31
CA SER A 271 -12.26 13.03 3.06
C SER A 271 -12.06 11.65 3.70
N GLY A 272 -13.13 11.02 4.22
CA GLY A 272 -13.08 9.66 4.75
C GLY A 272 -12.77 8.63 3.64
N VAL A 273 -13.38 8.76 2.46
CA VAL A 273 -13.08 7.90 1.32
C VAL A 273 -11.61 8.03 0.90
N LEU A 274 -11.07 9.25 0.84
CA LEU A 274 -9.68 9.52 0.44
C LEU A 274 -8.65 9.02 1.46
N LYS A 275 -9.00 8.89 2.75
CA LYS A 275 -8.12 8.25 3.74
C LYS A 275 -7.75 6.80 3.35
N GLY A 276 -8.61 6.10 2.62
CA GLY A 276 -8.37 4.75 2.12
C GLY A 276 -7.45 4.65 0.89
N VAL A 277 -6.94 5.77 0.33
CA VAL A 277 -6.14 5.78 -0.92
C VAL A 277 -4.97 4.81 -0.85
N SER A 278 -4.18 4.83 0.24
CA SER A 278 -3.03 3.94 0.39
C SER A 278 -3.42 2.46 0.35
N ALA A 279 -4.41 2.08 1.15
CA ALA A 279 -4.90 0.71 1.26
C ALA A 279 -5.50 0.19 -0.06
N VAL A 280 -6.32 1.04 -0.72
CA VAL A 280 -6.93 0.69 -2.01
C VAL A 280 -5.90 0.65 -3.13
N PHE A 281 -4.94 1.59 -3.15
CA PHE A 281 -3.87 1.55 -4.15
C PHE A 281 -2.98 0.33 -3.96
N PHE A 282 -2.64 -0.01 -2.72
CA PHE A 282 -1.87 -1.22 -2.39
C PHE A 282 -2.55 -2.48 -2.95
N ALA A 283 -3.88 -2.54 -2.95
CA ALA A 283 -4.62 -3.66 -3.52
C ALA A 283 -4.44 -3.80 -5.05
N TYR A 284 -3.94 -2.80 -5.77
CA TYR A 284 -3.65 -2.86 -7.20
C TYR A 284 -2.16 -3.04 -7.52
N ILE A 285 -1.26 -2.94 -6.54
CA ILE A 285 0.18 -3.16 -6.75
C ILE A 285 0.41 -4.58 -7.25
N GLY A 286 1.35 -4.73 -8.19
CA GLY A 286 1.77 -6.02 -8.73
C GLY A 286 1.43 -6.23 -10.21
N PHE A 287 0.55 -5.44 -10.85
CA PHE A 287 0.34 -5.55 -12.30
C PHE A 287 1.62 -5.22 -13.10
N ASP A 288 2.46 -4.34 -12.58
CA ASP A 288 3.76 -3.96 -13.13
C ASP A 288 4.78 -5.12 -13.09
N ALA A 289 4.63 -6.06 -12.12
CA ALA A 289 5.44 -7.28 -12.05
C ALA A 289 5.33 -8.14 -13.31
N ILE A 290 4.22 -8.04 -14.06
CA ILE A 290 4.08 -8.67 -15.39
C ILE A 290 5.21 -8.21 -16.31
N SER A 291 5.68 -6.95 -16.21
CA SER A 291 6.76 -6.43 -17.05
C SER A 291 8.11 -7.10 -16.80
N THR A 292 8.33 -7.64 -15.58
CA THR A 292 9.57 -8.35 -15.24
C THR A 292 9.69 -9.70 -15.94
N THR A 293 8.59 -10.24 -16.48
CA THR A 293 8.54 -11.52 -17.19
C THR A 293 8.70 -11.37 -18.71
N ALA A 294 9.06 -10.19 -19.18
CA ALA A 294 9.14 -9.86 -20.62
C ALA A 294 10.03 -10.83 -21.43
N GLU A 295 11.15 -11.27 -20.85
CA GLU A 295 12.07 -12.21 -21.50
C GLU A 295 11.53 -13.65 -21.61
N GLU A 296 10.54 -14.00 -20.78
CA GLU A 296 9.87 -15.32 -20.75
C GLU A 296 8.59 -15.35 -21.59
N CYS A 297 8.20 -14.21 -22.19
CA CYS A 297 6.97 -14.06 -22.94
C CYS A 297 7.16 -14.45 -24.42
N LYS A 298 6.16 -15.13 -25.01
CA LYS A 298 6.17 -15.54 -26.43
C LYS A 298 6.14 -14.32 -27.37
N ASN A 299 5.22 -13.39 -27.12
CA ASN A 299 5.04 -12.17 -27.89
C ASN A 299 4.94 -10.95 -26.97
N PRO A 300 6.06 -10.52 -26.32
CA PRO A 300 6.02 -9.51 -25.25
C PRO A 300 5.34 -8.20 -25.70
N GLN A 301 5.57 -7.78 -26.95
CA GLN A 301 5.00 -6.56 -27.50
C GLN A 301 3.46 -6.53 -27.60
N LYS A 302 2.81 -7.69 -27.59
CA LYS A 302 1.34 -7.82 -27.65
C LYS A 302 0.74 -8.38 -26.36
N ASP A 303 1.42 -9.37 -25.79
CA ASP A 303 0.87 -10.17 -24.72
C ASP A 303 0.99 -9.48 -23.36
N LEU A 304 2.10 -8.73 -23.10
CA LEU A 304 2.27 -7.96 -21.88
C LEU A 304 1.18 -6.89 -21.69
N PRO A 305 0.91 -6.00 -22.68
CA PRO A 305 -0.18 -5.02 -22.56
C PRO A 305 -1.53 -5.64 -22.25
N ARG A 306 -1.88 -6.73 -22.95
CA ARG A 306 -3.15 -7.42 -22.76
C ARG A 306 -3.24 -8.08 -21.40
N GLY A 307 -2.16 -8.73 -20.95
CA GLY A 307 -2.10 -9.36 -19.64
C GLY A 307 -2.32 -8.36 -18.50
N MET A 308 -1.63 -7.21 -18.55
CA MET A 308 -1.78 -6.13 -17.56
C MET A 308 -3.22 -5.61 -17.52
N MET A 309 -3.80 -5.27 -18.67
CA MET A 309 -5.15 -4.70 -18.73
C MET A 309 -6.22 -5.68 -18.23
N TRP A 310 -6.16 -6.95 -18.65
CA TRP A 310 -7.10 -7.96 -18.18
C TRP A 310 -6.97 -8.21 -16.68
N ALA A 311 -5.76 -8.24 -16.14
CA ALA A 311 -5.55 -8.39 -14.70
C ALA A 311 -6.22 -7.25 -13.91
N ILE A 312 -6.00 -5.99 -14.30
CA ILE A 312 -6.60 -4.82 -13.64
C ILE A 312 -8.14 -4.86 -13.73
N ILE A 313 -8.70 -5.14 -14.91
CA ILE A 313 -10.16 -5.17 -15.11
C ILE A 313 -10.82 -6.24 -14.23
N ILE A 314 -10.27 -7.46 -14.25
CA ILE A 314 -10.82 -8.58 -13.48
C ILE A 314 -10.74 -8.26 -11.98
N CYS A 315 -9.58 -7.80 -11.49
CA CYS A 315 -9.40 -7.45 -10.09
C CYS A 315 -10.34 -6.32 -9.66
N THR A 316 -10.53 -5.29 -10.50
CA THR A 316 -11.44 -4.17 -10.18
C THR A 316 -12.87 -4.63 -9.99
N VAL A 317 -13.39 -5.45 -10.91
CA VAL A 317 -14.75 -6.00 -10.80
C VAL A 317 -14.91 -6.79 -9.49
N LEU A 318 -13.92 -7.63 -9.17
CA LEU A 318 -13.96 -8.43 -7.94
C LEU A 318 -13.87 -7.54 -6.69
N TYR A 319 -13.00 -6.53 -6.68
CA TYR A 319 -12.81 -5.65 -5.53
C TYR A 319 -14.03 -4.80 -5.22
N VAL A 320 -14.64 -4.20 -6.24
CA VAL A 320 -15.89 -3.45 -6.09
C VAL A 320 -17.01 -4.35 -5.57
N ALA A 321 -17.15 -5.57 -6.11
CA ALA A 321 -18.16 -6.51 -5.67
C ALA A 321 -17.93 -6.95 -4.21
N ILE A 322 -16.68 -7.26 -3.82
CA ILE A 322 -16.36 -7.63 -2.44
C ILE A 322 -16.60 -6.46 -1.48
N ALA A 323 -16.19 -5.24 -1.82
CA ALA A 323 -16.41 -4.08 -0.98
C ALA A 323 -17.90 -3.83 -0.70
N LEU A 324 -18.77 -3.99 -1.72
CA LEU A 324 -20.21 -3.91 -1.55
C LEU A 324 -20.76 -5.01 -0.65
N VAL A 325 -20.31 -6.24 -0.84
CA VAL A 325 -20.76 -7.38 -0.01
C VAL A 325 -20.33 -7.21 1.43
N LEU A 326 -19.06 -6.88 1.71
CA LEU A 326 -18.56 -6.70 3.07
C LEU A 326 -19.31 -5.59 3.81
N THR A 327 -19.41 -4.40 3.19
CA THR A 327 -20.10 -3.25 3.79
C THR A 327 -21.61 -3.42 3.85
N GLY A 328 -22.18 -4.37 3.09
CA GLY A 328 -23.59 -4.73 3.16
C GLY A 328 -23.90 -5.76 4.23
N ILE A 329 -22.98 -6.67 4.58
CA ILE A 329 -23.20 -7.68 5.62
C ILE A 329 -23.00 -7.09 7.01
N VAL A 330 -21.93 -6.30 7.18
CA VAL A 330 -21.54 -5.71 8.47
C VAL A 330 -21.39 -4.20 8.31
N LYS A 331 -21.71 -3.42 9.35
CA LYS A 331 -21.48 -1.99 9.33
C LYS A 331 -20.01 -1.68 9.15
N TYR A 332 -19.73 -0.64 8.37
CA TYR A 332 -18.39 -0.25 7.94
C TYR A 332 -17.41 -0.01 9.11
N ASP A 333 -17.89 0.53 10.24
CA ASP A 333 -17.10 0.84 11.43
C ASP A 333 -16.52 -0.39 12.14
N GLN A 334 -17.07 -1.58 11.89
CA GLN A 334 -16.61 -2.85 12.45
C GLN A 334 -15.60 -3.58 11.55
N LEU A 335 -15.32 -3.04 10.35
CA LEU A 335 -14.46 -3.70 9.36
C LEU A 335 -12.96 -3.44 9.56
N ALA A 336 -12.56 -2.59 10.51
CA ALA A 336 -11.16 -2.26 10.80
C ALA A 336 -10.43 -3.38 11.58
N VAL A 337 -10.45 -4.60 11.02
CA VAL A 337 -9.79 -5.80 11.57
C VAL A 337 -8.72 -6.32 10.61
N GLY A 338 -7.81 -7.18 11.11
CA GLY A 338 -6.71 -7.74 10.31
C GLY A 338 -7.18 -8.70 9.22
N ASP A 339 -8.28 -9.40 9.44
CA ASP A 339 -8.85 -10.42 8.54
C ASP A 339 -10.33 -10.17 8.17
N PRO A 340 -10.67 -9.03 7.58
CA PRO A 340 -12.04 -8.54 7.40
C PRO A 340 -12.97 -9.51 6.64
N LEU A 341 -12.44 -10.27 5.66
CA LEU A 341 -13.26 -11.23 4.92
C LEU A 341 -13.68 -12.41 5.80
N ALA A 342 -12.78 -12.96 6.59
CA ALA A 342 -13.09 -14.06 7.50
C ALA A 342 -14.01 -13.60 8.63
N PHE A 343 -13.71 -12.42 9.20
CA PHE A 343 -14.51 -11.77 10.26
C PHE A 343 -15.97 -11.62 9.88
N VAL A 344 -16.28 -11.10 8.68
CA VAL A 344 -17.66 -10.88 8.24
C VAL A 344 -18.47 -12.17 8.20
N PHE A 345 -17.88 -13.27 7.75
CA PHE A 345 -18.56 -14.57 7.72
C PHE A 345 -18.66 -15.23 9.08
N ASP A 346 -17.70 -14.99 9.98
CA ASP A 346 -17.82 -15.43 11.38
C ASP A 346 -18.93 -14.66 12.10
N HIS A 347 -19.02 -13.34 11.88
CA HIS A 347 -20.06 -12.48 12.46
C HIS A 347 -21.49 -12.95 12.14
N ILE A 348 -21.73 -13.48 10.95
CA ILE A 348 -23.03 -14.07 10.56
C ILE A 348 -23.13 -15.58 10.87
N ASN A 349 -22.26 -16.11 11.74
CA ASN A 349 -22.20 -17.50 12.19
C ASN A 349 -21.95 -18.54 11.09
N LEU A 350 -21.37 -18.16 9.95
CA LEU A 350 -20.95 -19.07 8.90
C LEU A 350 -19.49 -19.51 9.11
N LYS A 351 -19.18 -20.16 10.24
CA LYS A 351 -17.83 -20.57 10.65
C LYS A 351 -17.08 -21.39 9.60
N LEU A 352 -17.78 -22.29 8.87
CA LEU A 352 -17.17 -23.06 7.79
C LEU A 352 -16.64 -22.16 6.66
N MET A 353 -17.42 -21.12 6.29
CA MET A 353 -17.01 -20.14 5.27
C MET A 353 -15.82 -19.30 5.76
N SER A 354 -15.87 -18.83 7.00
CA SER A 354 -14.75 -18.10 7.62
C SER A 354 -13.46 -18.93 7.58
N GLY A 355 -13.52 -20.21 7.94
CA GLY A 355 -12.40 -21.14 7.85
C GLY A 355 -11.85 -21.35 6.42
N ILE A 356 -12.75 -21.53 5.42
CA ILE A 356 -12.35 -21.65 4.01
C ILE A 356 -11.66 -20.38 3.54
N ILE A 357 -12.18 -19.20 3.92
CA ILE A 357 -11.61 -17.90 3.57
C ILE A 357 -10.23 -17.75 4.21
N ALA A 358 -10.07 -18.06 5.49
CA ALA A 358 -8.80 -17.97 6.20
C ALA A 358 -7.72 -18.85 5.56
N VAL A 359 -8.03 -20.12 5.27
CA VAL A 359 -7.12 -21.02 4.56
C VAL A 359 -6.75 -20.48 3.19
N SER A 360 -7.74 -20.01 2.42
CA SER A 360 -7.49 -19.42 1.09
C SER A 360 -6.62 -18.17 1.15
N ALA A 361 -6.83 -17.30 2.15
CA ALA A 361 -6.05 -16.09 2.35
C ALA A 361 -4.58 -16.41 2.64
N VAL A 362 -4.31 -17.40 3.51
CA VAL A 362 -2.95 -17.87 3.81
C VAL A 362 -2.23 -18.32 2.53
N PHE A 363 -2.88 -19.13 1.69
CA PHE A 363 -2.29 -19.54 0.41
C PHE A 363 -2.20 -18.39 -0.62
N ALA A 364 -3.20 -17.52 -0.66
CA ALA A 364 -3.21 -16.38 -1.58
C ALA A 364 -2.04 -15.43 -1.28
N MET A 365 -1.84 -15.06 -0.02
CA MET A 365 -0.75 -14.17 0.40
C MET A 365 0.61 -14.82 0.24
N ALA A 366 0.76 -16.12 0.54
CA ALA A 366 1.99 -16.87 0.27
C ALA A 366 2.37 -16.83 -1.21
N SER A 367 1.39 -16.86 -2.14
CA SER A 367 1.66 -16.72 -3.58
C SER A 367 2.17 -15.35 -3.97
N VAL A 368 1.69 -14.26 -3.33
CA VAL A 368 2.19 -12.90 -3.55
C VAL A 368 3.61 -12.72 -3.02
N LEU A 369 3.85 -13.20 -1.78
CA LEU A 369 5.20 -13.22 -1.19
C LEU A 369 6.21 -13.88 -2.13
N LEU A 370 5.81 -15.00 -2.75
CA LEU A 370 6.65 -15.72 -3.68
C LEU A 370 6.95 -14.87 -4.94
N VAL A 371 5.96 -14.18 -5.52
CA VAL A 371 6.15 -13.31 -6.70
C VAL A 371 7.10 -12.15 -6.38
N PHE A 372 6.89 -11.45 -5.28
CA PHE A 372 7.73 -10.32 -4.90
C PHE A 372 9.14 -10.77 -4.52
N GLN A 373 9.26 -11.87 -3.77
CA GLN A 373 10.56 -12.43 -3.39
C GLN A 373 11.36 -12.96 -4.59
N MET A 374 10.69 -13.27 -5.71
CA MET A 374 11.35 -13.59 -6.98
C MET A 374 11.72 -12.36 -7.80
N GLY A 375 10.84 -11.36 -7.83
CA GLY A 375 11.01 -10.17 -8.66
C GLY A 375 12.17 -9.31 -8.17
N GLN A 376 12.26 -9.09 -6.88
CA GLN A 376 13.25 -8.20 -6.27
C GLN A 376 14.71 -8.58 -6.58
N PRO A 377 15.17 -9.83 -6.42
CA PRO A 377 16.55 -10.21 -6.79
C PRO A 377 16.87 -10.02 -8.28
N ARG A 378 15.85 -10.07 -9.16
CA ARG A 378 16.04 -9.81 -10.60
C ARG A 378 16.32 -8.33 -10.88
N ILE A 379 15.66 -7.42 -10.16
CA ILE A 379 15.92 -5.98 -10.24
C ILE A 379 17.36 -5.70 -9.75
N TRP A 380 17.74 -6.25 -8.59
CA TRP A 380 19.10 -6.10 -8.06
C TRP A 380 20.15 -6.66 -9.01
N MET A 381 19.87 -7.80 -9.63
CA MET A 381 20.73 -8.40 -10.64
C MET A 381 20.89 -7.48 -11.87
N SER A 382 19.80 -6.86 -12.33
CA SER A 382 19.82 -5.93 -13.47
C SER A 382 20.67 -4.69 -13.17
N MET A 383 20.45 -4.07 -12.00
CA MET A 383 21.25 -2.92 -11.54
C MET A 383 22.73 -3.28 -11.35
N SER A 384 23.02 -4.50 -10.86
CA SER A 384 24.40 -4.99 -10.69
C SER A 384 25.10 -5.26 -12.03
N ARG A 385 24.36 -5.74 -13.04
CA ARG A 385 24.87 -5.91 -14.41
C ARG A 385 25.27 -4.57 -15.04
N ASP A 386 24.56 -3.51 -14.69
CA ASP A 386 24.83 -2.15 -15.14
C ASP A 386 25.91 -1.45 -14.31
N GLY A 387 26.56 -2.15 -13.36
CA GLY A 387 27.62 -1.61 -12.52
C GLY A 387 27.12 -0.79 -11.31
N LEU A 388 25.82 -0.53 -11.21
CA LEU A 388 25.25 0.30 -10.15
C LEU A 388 25.24 -0.36 -8.78
N LEU A 389 25.25 -1.70 -8.73
CA LEU A 389 25.40 -2.50 -7.52
C LEU A 389 26.58 -3.46 -7.62
N PRO A 390 27.12 -3.95 -6.48
CA PRO A 390 28.25 -4.88 -6.49
C PRO A 390 28.00 -6.12 -7.34
N LYS A 391 28.99 -6.57 -8.09
CA LYS A 391 28.93 -7.74 -9.01
C LYS A 391 28.45 -9.05 -8.35
N LYS A 392 28.51 -9.14 -7.02
CA LYS A 392 27.98 -10.31 -6.28
C LYS A 392 26.49 -10.51 -6.48
N PHE A 393 25.72 -9.43 -6.66
CA PHE A 393 24.27 -9.49 -6.87
C PHE A 393 23.87 -10.02 -8.24
N SER A 394 24.75 -9.95 -9.24
CA SER A 394 24.49 -10.49 -10.58
C SER A 394 24.88 -11.97 -10.74
N ARG A 395 25.50 -12.60 -9.72
CA ARG A 395 25.92 -14.01 -9.78
C ARG A 395 24.74 -14.96 -9.75
N ILE A 396 24.70 -15.88 -10.71
CA ILE A 396 23.70 -16.93 -10.82
C ILE A 396 24.25 -18.23 -10.24
N HIS A 397 23.46 -18.93 -9.43
CA HIS A 397 23.84 -20.19 -8.85
C HIS A 397 23.98 -21.28 -9.95
N PRO A 398 25.08 -22.04 -9.99
CA PRO A 398 25.35 -22.99 -11.11
C PRO A 398 24.31 -24.11 -11.20
N VAL A 399 23.77 -24.59 -10.07
CA VAL A 399 22.80 -25.69 -10.04
C VAL A 399 21.36 -25.15 -10.11
N TYR A 400 21.00 -24.20 -9.25
CA TYR A 400 19.61 -23.72 -9.13
C TYR A 400 19.21 -22.67 -10.17
N LYS A 401 20.19 -22.11 -10.90
CA LYS A 401 19.96 -21.07 -11.93
C LYS A 401 19.21 -19.83 -11.40
N THR A 402 19.41 -19.49 -10.13
CA THR A 402 18.80 -18.35 -9.43
C THR A 402 19.88 -17.36 -8.98
N PRO A 403 19.58 -16.05 -8.79
CA PRO A 403 20.49 -15.07 -8.23
C PRO A 403 20.62 -15.26 -6.72
N SER A 404 21.26 -16.34 -6.29
CA SER A 404 21.24 -16.86 -4.91
C SER A 404 21.70 -15.86 -3.86
N PHE A 405 22.77 -15.10 -4.12
CA PHE A 405 23.26 -14.08 -3.19
C PHE A 405 22.22 -12.96 -2.99
N ALA A 406 21.67 -12.44 -4.10
CA ALA A 406 20.62 -11.43 -4.05
C ALA A 406 19.38 -11.95 -3.30
N THR A 407 18.97 -13.21 -3.54
CA THR A 407 17.81 -13.83 -2.87
C THR A 407 18.00 -13.90 -1.34
N ILE A 408 19.19 -14.29 -0.85
CA ILE A 408 19.47 -14.35 0.59
C ILE A 408 19.44 -12.94 1.21
N VAL A 409 20.08 -11.96 0.55
CA VAL A 409 20.11 -10.57 1.06
C VAL A 409 18.71 -9.98 1.09
N VAL A 410 17.91 -10.19 0.04
CA VAL A 410 16.51 -9.76 -0.01
C VAL A 410 15.72 -10.42 1.11
N GLY A 411 15.88 -11.73 1.31
CA GLY A 411 15.25 -12.45 2.41
C GLY A 411 15.54 -11.81 3.77
N PHE A 412 16.79 -11.43 4.03
CA PHE A 412 17.18 -10.76 5.28
C PHE A 412 16.58 -9.35 5.39
N VAL A 413 16.62 -8.56 4.30
CA VAL A 413 16.09 -7.18 4.25
C VAL A 413 14.57 -7.16 4.47
N VAL A 414 13.85 -8.22 4.12
CA VAL A 414 12.42 -8.35 4.36
C VAL A 414 12.13 -8.96 5.73
N ALA A 415 12.82 -10.04 6.12
CA ALA A 415 12.53 -10.81 7.32
C ALA A 415 12.76 -10.02 8.62
N VAL A 416 13.83 -9.23 8.71
CA VAL A 416 14.13 -8.50 9.94
C VAL A 416 13.13 -7.37 10.19
N PRO A 417 12.80 -6.50 9.20
CA PRO A 417 11.79 -5.48 9.43
C PRO A 417 10.38 -6.04 9.67
N SER A 418 10.01 -7.19 9.08
CA SER A 418 8.68 -7.78 9.29
C SER A 418 8.39 -8.15 10.75
N LEU A 419 9.42 -8.30 11.59
CA LEU A 419 9.27 -8.52 13.03
C LEU A 419 8.73 -7.31 13.79
N PHE A 420 9.02 -6.09 13.32
CA PHE A 420 8.90 -4.87 14.13
C PHE A 420 8.11 -3.74 13.47
N MET A 421 7.83 -3.83 12.16
CA MET A 421 7.16 -2.79 11.41
C MET A 421 5.64 -2.94 11.45
N ASN A 422 4.95 -1.81 11.65
CA ASN A 422 3.50 -1.73 11.65
C ASN A 422 2.92 -1.83 10.22
N LEU A 423 1.83 -2.59 10.06
CA LEU A 423 1.15 -2.85 8.78
C LEU A 423 0.78 -1.56 8.02
N THR A 424 0.24 -0.55 8.72
CA THR A 424 -0.18 0.70 8.08
C THR A 424 1.02 1.47 7.52
N ILE A 425 2.10 1.60 8.31
CA ILE A 425 3.31 2.33 7.90
C ILE A 425 3.94 1.67 6.67
N VAL A 426 4.05 0.34 6.66
CA VAL A 426 4.65 -0.37 5.52
C VAL A 426 3.76 -0.31 4.28
N THR A 427 2.43 -0.37 4.42
CA THR A 427 1.50 -0.23 3.30
C THR A 427 1.62 1.16 2.65
N ASP A 428 1.71 2.20 3.45
CA ASP A 428 1.86 3.58 2.99
C ASP A 428 3.20 3.79 2.26
N LEU A 429 4.30 3.27 2.84
CA LEU A 429 5.64 3.34 2.23
C LEU A 429 5.73 2.55 0.92
N CYS A 430 5.06 1.40 0.83
CA CYS A 430 4.94 0.66 -0.41
C CYS A 430 4.20 1.48 -1.47
N SER A 431 3.05 2.04 -1.09
CA SER A 431 2.19 2.81 -1.98
C SER A 431 2.88 4.06 -2.53
N ILE A 432 3.60 4.83 -1.68
CA ILE A 432 4.30 6.05 -2.17
C ILE A 432 5.45 5.70 -3.12
N GLY A 433 6.19 4.64 -2.87
CA GLY A 433 7.29 4.19 -3.74
C GLY A 433 6.79 3.77 -5.12
N THR A 434 5.74 2.96 -5.16
CA THR A 434 5.12 2.47 -6.39
C THR A 434 4.48 3.61 -7.20
N LEU A 435 3.72 4.50 -6.54
CA LEU A 435 3.14 5.68 -7.20
C LEU A 435 4.21 6.58 -7.80
N PHE A 436 5.32 6.79 -7.10
CA PHE A 436 6.45 7.54 -7.63
C PHE A 436 7.06 6.90 -8.88
N ALA A 437 7.23 5.58 -8.89
CA ALA A 437 7.68 4.85 -10.08
C ALA A 437 6.69 5.02 -11.24
N PHE A 438 5.38 4.95 -10.99
CA PHE A 438 4.35 5.13 -12.02
C PHE A 438 4.34 6.56 -12.58
N VAL A 439 4.51 7.58 -11.73
CA VAL A 439 4.66 8.98 -12.17
C VAL A 439 5.83 9.10 -13.14
N LEU A 440 6.99 8.51 -12.80
CA LEU A 440 8.18 8.60 -13.65
C LEU A 440 8.06 7.78 -14.93
N VAL A 441 7.39 6.63 -14.91
CA VAL A 441 7.11 5.84 -16.12
C VAL A 441 6.18 6.62 -17.06
N CYS A 442 5.11 7.22 -16.55
CA CYS A 442 4.22 8.08 -17.35
C CYS A 442 4.98 9.29 -17.94
N ALA A 443 5.81 9.97 -17.11
CA ALA A 443 6.66 11.06 -17.57
C ALA A 443 7.66 10.61 -18.65
N GLY A 444 8.23 9.41 -18.50
CA GLY A 444 9.16 8.82 -19.47
C GLY A 444 8.52 8.64 -20.85
N VAL A 445 7.29 8.13 -20.91
CA VAL A 445 6.54 8.02 -22.18
C VAL A 445 6.37 9.40 -22.82
N LEU A 446 5.99 10.43 -22.05
CA LEU A 446 5.82 11.80 -22.57
C LEU A 446 7.14 12.37 -23.13
N VAL A 447 8.26 12.10 -22.47
CA VAL A 447 9.59 12.50 -22.96
C VAL A 447 9.96 11.80 -24.27
N LEU A 448 9.66 10.50 -24.38
CA LEU A 448 9.99 9.71 -25.57
C LEU A 448 9.05 9.97 -26.76
N GLN A 449 7.78 10.31 -26.49
CA GLN A 449 6.81 10.64 -27.55
C GLN A 449 7.28 11.78 -28.45
N ASN A 450 8.05 12.72 -27.91
CA ASN A 450 8.53 13.90 -28.64
C ASN A 450 9.90 13.70 -29.33
N LYS A 451 10.44 12.45 -29.32
CA LYS A 451 11.73 12.14 -29.99
C LYS A 451 11.50 11.34 -31.27
N PRO A 452 11.78 11.93 -32.47
CA PRO A 452 11.56 11.25 -33.75
C PRO A 452 12.50 10.07 -33.97
N ASP A 453 13.68 10.09 -33.35
CA ASP A 453 14.77 9.11 -33.63
C ASP A 453 14.59 7.79 -32.87
N ILE A 454 13.58 7.68 -31.98
CA ILE A 454 13.37 6.47 -31.19
C ILE A 454 12.36 5.55 -31.89
N GLN A 455 12.81 4.35 -32.20
CA GLN A 455 11.97 3.31 -32.77
C GLN A 455 10.94 2.83 -31.74
N ARG A 456 9.66 3.13 -31.98
CA ARG A 456 8.56 2.73 -31.09
C ARG A 456 8.20 1.26 -31.30
N GLY A 457 7.76 0.60 -30.22
CA GLY A 457 7.26 -0.77 -30.25
C GLY A 457 5.96 -0.95 -31.03
N LYS A 458 5.49 -2.20 -31.13
CA LYS A 458 4.22 -2.54 -31.80
C LYS A 458 2.99 -2.03 -31.05
N PHE A 459 3.06 -1.95 -29.73
CA PHE A 459 2.02 -1.33 -28.92
C PHE A 459 2.34 0.16 -28.74
N LYS A 460 1.35 0.98 -29.02
CA LYS A 460 1.41 2.45 -28.81
C LYS A 460 0.16 2.87 -28.07
N ILE A 461 0.33 3.74 -27.08
CA ILE A 461 -0.81 4.38 -26.41
C ILE A 461 -1.59 5.18 -27.45
N PRO A 462 -2.93 5.05 -27.51
CA PRO A 462 -3.74 5.90 -28.39
C PRO A 462 -3.46 7.38 -28.10
N TYR A 463 -3.06 8.10 -29.14
CA TYR A 463 -2.79 9.53 -29.02
C TYR A 463 -4.09 10.31 -28.94
N ALA A 464 -4.31 10.99 -27.82
CA ALA A 464 -5.34 11.98 -27.64
C ALA A 464 -4.64 13.27 -27.19
N ASN A 465 -4.90 14.39 -27.85
CA ASN A 465 -4.19 15.63 -27.55
C ASN A 465 -4.67 16.23 -26.22
N ALA A 466 -3.75 16.38 -25.26
CA ALA A 466 -4.01 16.95 -23.93
C ALA A 466 -4.20 18.47 -23.94
N ARG A 467 -3.82 19.16 -25.04
CA ARG A 467 -3.73 20.60 -25.16
C ARG A 467 -4.97 21.37 -24.67
N TYR A 468 -6.15 20.87 -25.01
CA TYR A 468 -7.41 21.54 -24.66
C TYR A 468 -8.06 20.92 -23.41
N ILE A 469 -7.89 19.63 -23.21
CA ILE A 469 -8.56 18.88 -22.15
C ILE A 469 -7.95 19.21 -20.78
N ILE A 470 -6.64 19.18 -20.66
CA ILE A 470 -5.97 19.38 -19.36
C ILE A 470 -6.19 20.78 -18.79
N PRO A 471 -6.05 21.90 -19.57
CA PRO A 471 -6.37 23.22 -19.04
C PRO A 471 -7.83 23.35 -18.57
N VAL A 472 -8.78 22.80 -19.34
CA VAL A 472 -10.21 22.86 -18.99
C VAL A 472 -10.49 22.05 -17.72
N VAL A 473 -9.94 20.82 -17.62
CA VAL A 473 -10.09 20.00 -16.41
C VAL A 473 -9.45 20.67 -15.19
N PHE A 474 -8.25 21.23 -15.33
CA PHE A 474 -7.56 21.89 -14.23
C PHE A 474 -8.28 23.14 -13.74
N ILE A 475 -8.70 24.03 -14.67
CA ILE A 475 -9.48 25.22 -14.33
C ILE A 475 -10.84 24.82 -13.75
N GLY A 476 -11.51 23.83 -14.36
CA GLY A 476 -12.79 23.30 -13.89
C GLY A 476 -12.69 22.73 -12.47
N ALA A 477 -11.61 22.00 -12.13
CA ALA A 477 -11.36 21.49 -10.79
C ALA A 477 -11.16 22.63 -9.77
N ILE A 478 -10.41 23.67 -10.13
CA ILE A 478 -10.24 24.85 -9.27
C ILE A 478 -11.61 25.53 -9.04
N VAL A 479 -12.38 25.78 -10.08
CA VAL A 479 -13.70 26.41 -9.95
C VAL A 479 -14.63 25.53 -9.10
N ALA A 480 -14.65 24.23 -9.35
CA ALA A 480 -15.45 23.27 -8.57
C ALA A 480 -15.05 23.27 -7.08
N SER A 481 -13.77 23.38 -6.76
CA SER A 481 -13.29 23.48 -5.37
C SER A 481 -13.86 24.72 -4.67
N PHE A 482 -13.88 25.87 -5.34
CA PHE A 482 -14.44 27.10 -4.76
C PHE A 482 -15.97 27.14 -4.69
N VAL A 483 -16.65 26.41 -5.57
CA VAL A 483 -18.13 26.40 -5.63
C VAL A 483 -18.71 25.32 -4.70
N PHE A 484 -18.23 24.08 -4.82
CA PHE A 484 -18.82 22.92 -4.14
C PHE A 484 -18.14 22.58 -2.80
N PHE A 485 -16.84 22.93 -2.65
CA PHE A 485 -16.03 22.63 -1.46
C PHE A 485 -15.47 23.91 -0.83
N LYS A 486 -16.31 24.92 -0.71
CA LYS A 486 -15.92 26.25 -0.25
C LYS A 486 -15.28 26.26 1.14
N THR A 487 -15.83 25.48 2.07
CA THR A 487 -15.37 25.40 3.46
C THR A 487 -13.98 24.75 3.52
N GLU A 488 -13.80 23.63 2.86
CA GLU A 488 -12.56 22.87 2.79
C GLU A 488 -11.48 23.68 2.07
N THR A 489 -11.83 24.30 0.94
CA THR A 489 -10.92 25.18 0.18
C THR A 489 -10.47 26.38 1.02
N SER A 490 -11.39 27.01 1.74
CA SER A 490 -11.06 28.11 2.66
C SER A 490 -10.16 27.65 3.80
N ALA A 491 -10.44 26.51 4.42
CA ALA A 491 -9.63 25.92 5.48
C ALA A 491 -8.23 25.53 4.96
N PHE A 492 -8.15 25.03 3.73
CA PHE A 492 -6.87 24.73 3.09
C PHE A 492 -6.02 26.00 2.89
N LEU A 493 -6.62 27.08 2.38
CA LEU A 493 -5.90 28.32 2.05
C LEU A 493 -5.56 29.15 3.30
N THR A 494 -6.47 29.25 4.26
CA THR A 494 -6.31 30.14 5.43
C THR A 494 -5.48 29.54 6.56
N ASN A 495 -5.21 28.23 6.51
CA ASN A 495 -4.43 27.53 7.53
C ASN A 495 -4.88 27.83 8.97
N LYS A 496 -6.21 27.93 9.19
CA LYS A 496 -6.77 28.18 10.52
C LYS A 496 -6.46 27.01 11.45
N ALA A 497 -6.12 27.31 12.69
CA ALA A 497 -5.90 26.31 13.73
C ALA A 497 -7.13 25.39 13.84
N LYS A 498 -6.90 24.09 13.88
CA LYS A 498 -7.93 23.06 14.02
C LYS A 498 -7.79 22.44 15.41
N VAL A 499 -8.91 22.26 16.09
CA VAL A 499 -8.95 21.54 17.36
C VAL A 499 -8.57 20.08 17.12
N HIS A 500 -7.76 19.48 17.99
CA HIS A 500 -7.44 18.06 17.93
C HIS A 500 -8.71 17.20 18.06
N GLU A 501 -8.71 16.04 17.43
CA GLU A 501 -9.81 15.06 17.59
C GLU A 501 -9.87 14.59 19.06
N PRO A 502 -11.06 14.20 19.61
CA PRO A 502 -11.24 13.86 21.02
C PRO A 502 -10.22 12.86 21.55
N ILE A 503 -9.95 11.78 20.82
CA ILE A 503 -8.95 10.77 21.19
C ILE A 503 -7.54 11.37 21.24
N SER A 504 -7.13 12.13 20.21
CA SER A 504 -5.82 12.77 20.16
C SER A 504 -5.66 13.81 21.28
N PHE A 505 -6.73 14.53 21.61
CA PHE A 505 -6.76 15.45 22.75
C PHE A 505 -6.54 14.69 24.07
N ILE A 506 -7.32 13.65 24.35
CA ILE A 506 -7.21 12.85 25.58
C ILE A 506 -5.82 12.23 25.72
N THR A 507 -5.27 11.64 24.66
CA THR A 507 -3.96 10.98 24.70
C THR A 507 -2.79 11.94 24.85
N SER A 508 -2.99 13.24 24.54
CA SER A 508 -1.98 14.29 24.73
C SER A 508 -1.92 14.83 26.17
N LEU A 509 -2.96 14.56 26.98
CA LEU A 509 -3.07 15.10 28.34
C LEU A 509 -2.20 14.30 29.32
N ASP A 510 -1.58 15.00 30.25
CA ASP A 510 -1.02 14.38 31.44
C ASP A 510 -2.11 14.09 32.47
N GLN A 511 -1.77 13.36 33.56
CA GLN A 511 -2.75 12.98 34.59
C GLN A 511 -3.41 14.18 35.26
N SER A 512 -2.71 15.29 35.45
CA SER A 512 -3.23 16.49 36.08
C SER A 512 -4.21 17.23 35.18
N GLU A 513 -3.86 17.39 33.91
CA GLU A 513 -4.70 18.00 32.88
C GLU A 513 -5.96 17.16 32.62
N LEU A 514 -5.82 15.84 32.58
CA LEU A 514 -6.96 14.92 32.42
C LEU A 514 -7.94 15.06 33.60
N ALA A 515 -7.43 15.15 34.83
CA ALA A 515 -8.28 15.38 36.01
C ALA A 515 -9.01 16.72 35.94
N GLU A 516 -8.36 17.74 35.37
CA GLU A 516 -8.98 19.07 35.17
C GLU A 516 -10.08 19.03 34.11
N VAL A 517 -9.85 18.36 32.98
CA VAL A 517 -10.85 18.12 31.93
C VAL A 517 -12.03 17.32 32.48
N GLN A 518 -11.80 16.29 33.27
CA GLN A 518 -12.87 15.53 33.94
C GLN A 518 -13.65 16.39 34.94
N SER A 519 -12.97 17.28 35.64
CA SER A 519 -13.64 18.25 36.54
C SER A 519 -14.53 19.22 35.77
N GLN A 520 -14.08 19.67 34.58
CA GLN A 520 -14.87 20.52 33.70
C GLN A 520 -16.11 19.78 33.17
N ILE A 521 -15.98 18.52 32.74
CA ILE A 521 -17.10 17.67 32.33
C ILE A 521 -18.13 17.54 33.45
N ARG A 522 -17.67 17.29 34.69
CA ARG A 522 -18.56 17.20 35.86
C ARG A 522 -19.35 18.49 36.08
N LYS A 523 -18.75 19.64 35.88
CA LYS A 523 -19.43 20.93 36.01
C LYS A 523 -20.49 21.17 34.94
N GLU A 524 -20.29 20.61 33.73
CA GLU A 524 -21.22 20.77 32.59
C GLU A 524 -22.37 19.74 32.62
N GLN A 525 -22.19 18.55 33.22
CA GLN A 525 -23.20 17.48 33.25
C GLN A 525 -24.34 17.71 34.25
N ALA A 526 -24.30 18.70 35.09
CA ALA A 526 -25.34 19.24 35.96
C ALA A 526 -25.12 19.07 37.49
N PRO A 527 -25.70 19.98 38.30
CA PRO A 527 -25.60 19.95 39.76
C PRO A 527 -26.47 18.89 40.46
N SER A 528 -27.14 17.97 39.73
CA SER A 528 -28.18 17.10 40.29
C SER A 528 -28.06 15.61 39.96
N ALA A 529 -27.04 15.14 39.28
CA ALA A 529 -26.82 13.71 39.05
C ALA A 529 -25.89 13.14 40.15
N ILE A 530 -26.23 11.98 40.67
CA ILE A 530 -25.41 11.15 41.57
C ILE A 530 -24.05 11.00 40.88
N ILE A 531 -22.98 11.44 41.52
CA ILE A 531 -21.61 11.48 41.01
C ILE A 531 -21.17 10.03 40.74
N GLU A 532 -21.30 9.56 39.52
CA GLU A 532 -20.59 8.36 39.10
C GLU A 532 -19.08 8.62 39.22
N LYS A 533 -18.41 7.74 39.92
CA LYS A 533 -17.00 7.88 40.30
C LYS A 533 -16.07 7.88 39.09
N ASN A 534 -16.51 7.31 37.96
CA ASN A 534 -15.77 7.23 36.70
C ASN A 534 -16.59 7.84 35.55
N ILE A 535 -16.07 8.94 34.97
CA ILE A 535 -16.63 9.56 33.79
C ILE A 535 -15.87 8.98 32.60
N ASP A 536 -16.59 8.38 31.64
CA ASP A 536 -16.03 8.05 30.32
C ASP A 536 -15.86 9.36 29.53
N THR A 537 -14.66 9.93 29.62
CA THR A 537 -14.29 11.20 28.98
C THR A 537 -14.39 11.12 27.46
N GLU A 538 -14.03 9.98 26.89
CA GLU A 538 -14.10 9.75 25.44
C GLU A 538 -15.55 9.74 24.95
N ALA A 539 -16.40 8.97 25.59
CA ALA A 539 -17.83 8.91 25.23
C ALA A 539 -18.50 10.28 25.33
N TYR A 540 -18.17 11.04 26.37
CA TYR A 540 -18.71 12.40 26.54
C TYR A 540 -18.27 13.32 25.39
N LEU A 541 -16.96 13.40 25.09
CA LEU A 541 -16.43 14.30 24.07
C LEU A 541 -16.89 13.91 22.65
N ASN A 542 -17.02 12.62 22.36
CA ASN A 542 -17.57 12.12 21.10
C ASN A 542 -19.08 12.37 20.96
N GLY A 543 -19.80 12.52 22.06
CA GLY A 543 -21.24 12.87 22.07
C GLY A 543 -21.54 14.34 21.82
N LEU A 544 -20.54 15.22 21.85
CA LEU A 544 -20.69 16.64 21.58
C LEU A 544 -20.79 16.93 20.07
N SER A 545 -21.57 17.94 19.68
CA SER A 545 -21.48 18.47 18.32
C SER A 545 -20.11 19.13 18.09
N ALA A 546 -19.69 19.26 16.83
CA ALA A 546 -18.39 19.86 16.50
C ALA A 546 -18.19 21.26 17.12
N GLU A 547 -19.24 22.08 17.15
CA GLU A 547 -19.22 23.41 17.77
C GLU A 547 -19.12 23.35 19.28
N GLN A 548 -19.86 22.43 19.90
CA GLN A 548 -19.82 22.20 21.35
C GLN A 548 -18.45 21.67 21.78
N TYR A 549 -17.89 20.73 21.04
CA TYR A 549 -16.56 20.18 21.30
C TYR A 549 -15.48 21.26 21.18
N GLN A 550 -15.51 22.06 20.13
CA GLN A 550 -14.57 23.18 19.95
C GLN A 550 -14.67 24.15 21.14
N SER A 551 -15.88 24.57 21.52
CA SER A 551 -16.11 25.47 22.65
C SER A 551 -15.65 24.86 23.98
N PHE A 552 -15.84 23.56 24.18
CA PHE A 552 -15.37 22.83 25.35
C PHE A 552 -13.83 22.84 25.46
N VAL A 553 -13.14 22.48 24.36
CA VAL A 553 -11.66 22.45 24.33
C VAL A 553 -11.08 23.87 24.49
N GLU A 554 -11.68 24.88 23.87
CA GLU A 554 -11.24 26.28 24.03
C GLU A 554 -11.29 26.73 25.49
N ARG A 555 -12.32 26.33 26.25
CA ARG A 555 -12.51 26.68 27.65
C ARG A 555 -11.68 25.82 28.62
N SER A 556 -11.20 24.67 28.20
CA SER A 556 -10.36 23.82 29.05
C SER A 556 -9.05 24.55 29.42
N ASN A 557 -8.54 24.33 30.61
CA ASN A 557 -7.29 24.94 31.08
C ASN A 557 -6.07 24.06 30.71
N VAL A 558 -5.97 23.70 29.44
CA VAL A 558 -4.90 22.89 28.86
C VAL A 558 -4.03 23.77 27.97
N SER A 559 -2.78 23.42 27.77
CA SER A 559 -1.87 24.17 26.91
C SER A 559 -2.36 24.24 25.46
N ALA A 560 -2.09 25.36 24.76
CA ALA A 560 -2.60 25.63 23.41
C ALA A 560 -2.13 24.61 22.36
N ASP A 561 -0.94 24.08 22.51
CA ASP A 561 -0.33 23.04 21.63
C ASP A 561 -1.04 21.68 21.75
N LYS A 562 -1.65 21.38 22.89
CA LYS A 562 -2.48 20.19 23.10
C LYS A 562 -3.95 20.38 22.66
N LYS A 563 -4.43 21.63 22.62
CA LYS A 563 -5.77 21.97 22.14
C LYS A 563 -5.86 22.03 20.63
N PHE A 564 -4.87 22.67 20.00
CA PHE A 564 -4.89 23.04 18.58
C PHE A 564 -3.64 22.56 17.87
N GLU A 565 -3.82 22.07 16.67
CA GLU A 565 -2.69 21.94 15.74
C GLU A 565 -2.12 23.34 15.44
N ASN A 566 -0.81 23.51 15.64
CA ASN A 566 -0.15 24.80 15.30
C ASN A 566 -0.10 25.04 13.80
N GLY A 567 0.06 26.31 13.38
CA GLY A 567 0.03 26.69 11.98
C GLY A 567 1.08 25.99 11.11
N TRP A 568 2.27 25.67 11.65
CA TRP A 568 3.30 24.91 10.95
C TRP A 568 2.92 23.44 10.80
N SER A 569 2.35 22.83 11.85
CA SER A 569 1.88 21.45 11.78
C SER A 569 0.82 21.28 10.69
N LEU A 570 -0.16 22.18 10.63
CA LEU A 570 -1.18 22.21 9.59
C LEU A 570 -0.59 22.46 8.20
N PHE A 571 0.36 23.40 8.07
CA PHE A 571 0.95 23.72 6.78
C PHE A 571 1.78 22.58 6.22
N LYS A 572 2.59 21.89 7.05
CA LYS A 572 3.41 20.75 6.57
C LYS A 572 2.57 19.65 5.94
N HIS A 573 1.37 19.37 6.45
CA HIS A 573 0.47 18.38 5.87
C HIS A 573 -0.09 18.80 4.50
N LYS A 574 -0.05 20.10 4.16
CA LYS A 574 -0.50 20.63 2.88
C LYS A 574 0.60 20.72 1.82
N ILE A 575 1.88 20.54 2.20
CA ILE A 575 3.03 20.64 1.28
C ILE A 575 2.89 19.69 0.07
N PRO A 576 2.54 18.40 0.22
CA PRO A 576 2.38 17.53 -0.95
C PRO A 576 1.36 18.06 -1.96
N MET A 577 0.24 18.60 -1.49
CA MET A 577 -0.80 19.15 -2.35
C MET A 577 -0.33 20.43 -3.06
N TRP A 578 0.47 21.28 -2.41
CA TRP A 578 1.09 22.45 -3.07
C TRP A 578 2.07 22.02 -4.16
N ILE A 579 2.87 21.00 -3.92
CA ILE A 579 3.76 20.41 -4.94
C ILE A 579 2.92 19.91 -6.13
N PHE A 580 1.81 19.22 -5.86
CA PHE A 580 0.88 18.76 -6.90
C PHE A 580 0.36 19.91 -7.75
N PHE A 581 -0.11 21.00 -7.15
CA PHE A 581 -0.60 22.18 -7.90
C PHE A 581 0.49 22.79 -8.77
N ILE A 582 1.71 22.92 -8.27
CA ILE A 582 2.84 23.42 -9.06
C ILE A 582 3.09 22.51 -10.27
N ILE A 583 3.10 21.18 -10.07
CA ILE A 583 3.29 20.23 -11.17
C ILE A 583 2.11 20.29 -12.14
N CYS A 584 0.87 20.43 -11.68
CA CYS A 584 -0.29 20.62 -12.57
C CYS A 584 -0.13 21.83 -13.48
N ILE A 585 0.36 22.96 -12.95
CA ILE A 585 0.63 24.17 -13.75
C ILE A 585 1.70 23.87 -14.80
N VAL A 586 2.81 23.24 -14.41
CA VAL A 586 3.91 22.89 -15.32
C VAL A 586 3.43 21.93 -16.41
N VAL A 587 2.71 20.87 -16.03
CA VAL A 587 2.16 19.89 -16.99
C VAL A 587 1.14 20.52 -17.92
N THR A 588 0.28 21.41 -17.42
CA THR A 588 -0.67 22.17 -18.23
C THR A 588 0.06 23.03 -19.26
N TYR A 589 1.09 23.76 -18.85
CA TYR A 589 1.92 24.56 -19.75
C TYR A 589 2.55 23.70 -20.86
N TYR A 590 3.17 22.57 -20.50
CA TYR A 590 3.76 21.66 -21.48
C TYR A 590 2.71 20.97 -22.35
N SER A 591 1.53 20.67 -21.84
CA SER A 591 0.42 20.10 -22.63
C SER A 591 -0.01 21.03 -23.75
N VAL A 592 -0.06 22.35 -23.47
CA VAL A 592 -0.40 23.38 -24.46
C VAL A 592 0.73 23.58 -25.48
N THR A 593 2.00 23.65 -25.03
CA THR A 593 3.13 24.02 -25.88
C THR A 593 3.70 22.84 -26.67
N LYS A 594 3.67 21.61 -26.11
CA LYS A 594 4.28 20.40 -26.70
C LYS A 594 3.27 19.38 -27.23
N ASN A 595 1.96 19.66 -27.18
CA ASN A 595 0.91 18.73 -27.61
C ASN A 595 1.05 17.33 -26.97
N LEU A 596 1.16 17.28 -25.65
CA LEU A 596 1.35 16.02 -24.94
C LEU A 596 0.16 15.06 -25.13
N SER A 597 0.41 13.75 -25.02
CA SER A 597 -0.65 12.73 -25.05
C SER A 597 -1.43 12.72 -23.72
N LEU A 598 -2.74 12.68 -23.81
CA LEU A 598 -3.65 12.78 -22.67
C LEU A 598 -3.50 11.60 -21.68
N ILE A 599 -3.41 10.37 -22.15
CA ILE A 599 -3.39 9.17 -21.30
C ILE A 599 -2.19 9.16 -20.35
N PRO A 600 -0.94 9.34 -20.80
CA PRO A 600 0.19 9.44 -19.87
C PRO A 600 0.15 10.67 -18.97
N VAL A 601 -0.41 11.80 -19.44
CA VAL A 601 -0.60 12.99 -18.59
C VAL A 601 -1.59 12.69 -17.46
N LEU A 602 -2.72 12.06 -17.75
CA LEU A 602 -3.69 11.65 -16.74
C LEU A 602 -3.07 10.64 -15.76
N GLY A 603 -2.31 9.65 -16.26
CA GLY A 603 -1.60 8.69 -15.40
C GLY A 603 -0.65 9.37 -14.43
N LEU A 604 0.16 10.32 -14.93
CA LEU A 604 1.07 11.12 -14.11
C LEU A 604 0.32 11.90 -13.03
N LEU A 605 -0.73 12.64 -13.42
CA LEU A 605 -1.48 13.49 -12.50
C LEU A 605 -2.29 12.68 -11.48
N CYS A 606 -2.95 11.59 -11.87
CA CYS A 606 -3.70 10.74 -10.95
C CYS A 606 -2.78 10.06 -9.93
N CYS A 607 -1.64 9.51 -10.37
CA CYS A 607 -0.68 8.89 -9.46
C CYS A 607 -0.07 9.91 -8.50
N LEU A 608 0.25 11.12 -8.99
CA LEU A 608 0.78 12.18 -8.14
C LEU A 608 -0.26 12.68 -7.13
N TYR A 609 -1.54 12.80 -7.54
CA TYR A 609 -2.62 13.14 -6.62
C TYR A 609 -2.76 12.11 -5.50
N MET A 610 -2.78 10.81 -5.84
CA MET A 610 -2.83 9.74 -4.84
C MET A 610 -1.62 9.78 -3.89
N MET A 611 -0.42 10.13 -4.39
CA MET A 611 0.75 10.35 -3.51
C MET A 611 0.51 11.46 -2.49
N CYS A 612 -0.22 12.51 -2.84
CA CYS A 612 -0.47 13.63 -1.93
C CYS A 612 -1.40 13.25 -0.77
N GLU A 613 -2.27 12.27 -0.97
CA GLU A 613 -3.19 11.76 0.06
C GLU A 613 -2.50 10.85 1.09
N LEU A 614 -1.26 10.38 0.83
CA LEU A 614 -0.53 9.47 1.71
C LEU A 614 0.04 10.12 2.98
N GLY A 615 -0.16 11.42 3.18
CA GLY A 615 0.33 12.13 4.34
C GLY A 615 1.83 12.48 4.31
N ILE A 616 2.19 13.55 5.02
CA ILE A 616 3.56 14.11 4.98
C ILE A 616 4.62 13.20 5.60
N SER A 617 4.28 12.40 6.62
CA SER A 617 5.19 11.45 7.25
C SER A 617 5.74 10.43 6.25
N ASN A 618 4.89 9.94 5.35
CA ASN A 618 5.27 9.00 4.30
C ASN A 618 6.17 9.65 3.24
N TRP A 619 5.93 10.92 2.90
CA TRP A 619 6.82 11.70 2.05
C TRP A 619 8.20 11.91 2.65
N ILE A 620 8.26 12.16 3.97
CA ILE A 620 9.54 12.28 4.70
C ILE A 620 10.27 10.93 4.71
N GLY A 621 9.58 9.85 5.06
CA GLY A 621 10.14 8.48 5.06
C GLY A 621 10.69 8.10 3.68
N PHE A 622 9.91 8.35 2.62
CA PHE A 622 10.34 8.13 1.25
C PHE A 622 11.52 9.03 0.85
N GLY A 623 11.50 10.31 1.25
CA GLY A 623 12.61 11.24 1.03
C GLY A 623 13.91 10.77 1.70
N ILE A 624 13.84 10.29 2.94
CA ILE A 624 15.00 9.71 3.65
C ILE A 624 15.53 8.50 2.88
N TRP A 625 14.65 7.61 2.42
CA TRP A 625 15.03 6.45 1.61
C TRP A 625 15.75 6.87 0.32
N LEU A 626 15.24 7.87 -0.40
CA LEU A 626 15.88 8.40 -1.60
C LEU A 626 17.26 9.02 -1.32
N VAL A 627 17.41 9.74 -0.21
CA VAL A 627 18.71 10.31 0.20
C VAL A 627 19.71 9.19 0.47
N ILE A 628 19.32 8.15 1.20
CA ILE A 628 20.17 6.96 1.42
C ILE A 628 20.58 6.35 0.06
N GLY A 629 19.64 6.21 -0.86
CA GLY A 629 19.91 5.71 -2.21
C GLY A 629 20.91 6.58 -2.98
N LEU A 630 20.77 7.90 -2.91
CA LEU A 630 21.71 8.83 -3.55
C LEU A 630 23.11 8.74 -2.93
N VAL A 631 23.21 8.58 -1.62
CA VAL A 631 24.52 8.35 -0.94
C VAL A 631 25.16 7.07 -1.46
N VAL A 632 24.42 5.96 -1.53
CA VAL A 632 24.92 4.69 -2.09
C VAL A 632 25.34 4.85 -3.56
N TYR A 633 24.56 5.59 -4.36
CA TYR A 633 24.88 5.88 -5.75
C TYR A 633 26.23 6.61 -5.90
N PHE A 634 26.41 7.71 -5.21
CA PHE A 634 27.65 8.50 -5.32
C PHE A 634 28.87 7.81 -4.72
N LEU A 635 28.69 6.98 -3.68
CA LEU A 635 29.78 6.22 -3.09
C LEU A 635 30.23 5.05 -3.95
N TYR A 636 29.29 4.36 -4.60
CA TYR A 636 29.56 3.14 -5.35
C TYR A 636 29.14 3.21 -6.82
N GLY A 637 27.84 3.38 -7.10
CA GLY A 637 27.25 3.25 -8.44
C GLY A 637 27.91 4.14 -9.49
N PHE A 638 28.04 5.43 -9.19
CA PHE A 638 28.63 6.43 -10.08
C PHE A 638 30.07 6.12 -10.50
N LYS A 639 30.83 5.40 -9.66
CA LYS A 639 32.24 5.06 -9.94
C LYS A 639 32.41 3.77 -10.78
N HIS A 640 31.39 2.92 -10.81
CA HIS A 640 31.49 1.58 -11.39
C HIS A 640 30.55 1.36 -12.59
N SER A 641 29.68 2.33 -12.90
CA SER A 641 28.74 2.28 -14.03
C SER A 641 29.38 2.60 -15.37
#